data_7278955814fabaa035951daf9976c406
#
_entry.id   7278955814fabaa035951daf9976c406
#
_cell.length_a   1.000
_cell.length_b   1.000
_cell.length_c   1.000
_cell.angle_alpha   90.00
_cell.angle_beta   90.00
_cell.angle_gamma   90.00
#
_symmetry.space_group_name_H-M   'P 1'
#
loop_
_entity.id
_entity.type
_entity.pdbx_description
1 polymer ?
#
loop_
_entity_poly.entity_id
_entity_poly.type
_entity_poly.pdbx_seq_one_letter_code
_entity_poly.pdbx_strand_id
1 'polypeptide(L)'
;MSIYDSLNEEQKKGVFTTEGPVLLLAGAGSGKTRVLTHRAVYLIEELGVNPYHILAITFTNKAAGEMRERIDDMVGYGSENIWVSTFHSTCVRILRRFIDHIGFGTNFTIYDTEDQKTIMKDICKRLEIDTKMYKEKSLLAVISSAKDELISPEAYALRAQGDFRKMKEAAVYREYQQVLRKNNALDFDDLIVKTVELFQSDMEVLDYYQERFRYIMVDEYQDTNTAQFQLIKLLAGKYKNLCVVGDDDQSIYKFRGANIYNILNFEKEFPNAVTIKLEQNYRSTQNILNAANGVIANNVGRKAKRLWTENEEGEKIAFHQFETGFDEADYVAKDIRSKVREGMYHYGDCAVLYRTNAQSRLFEERFITASIPYKIVGGVNFYSRREIKDLLAYLKTIDNAMDDLAVRRIINVPKRGIGATTLSRVQDYADENSLTFYNALKMAEEIGTIGRASAKIRPFVMLIQSMRSKLPYISVSELLQEIIEETGYVRELEAENTEEAQQRIENIDELISKAVTYEESEEEPTLSGFLEEVALVADIDSVDETQDYVVLMTLHSAKGLEFPQVYLAGMEDGLFPGFGAICAENPTAEIEEERRLAYVGITRAKERLSISCARMRMIRGETQYNKVSRFVKEIPRELLAGTIQKEKMPDIPKPSMMAKNAFSAKPMALRRTGVPEARNFGNSAMKKPLDYAVGDTVSHLKFGTGVVKQIIDGGRDYEVTVDFSGVGVKKMFASFAKLKKL
;
A
#
# COMPACT_ATOMS: atom_id res chain seq x y z
N MET A 1 22.38 28.26 31.72
CA MET A 1 22.74 27.57 30.48
C MET A 1 21.77 28.03 29.40
N SER A 2 22.28 28.41 28.25
CA SER A 2 21.42 28.77 27.10
C SER A 2 20.70 27.50 26.61
N ILE A 3 19.47 27.60 26.12
CA ILE A 3 18.73 26.49 25.51
C ILE A 3 19.50 25.86 24.32
N TYR A 4 20.40 26.64 23.70
CA TYR A 4 21.24 26.23 22.58
C TYR A 4 22.46 25.41 22.99
N ASP A 5 22.85 25.36 24.28
CA ASP A 5 24.00 24.60 24.78
C ASP A 5 23.79 23.08 24.60
N SER A 6 22.54 22.64 24.55
CA SER A 6 22.14 21.26 24.32
C SER A 6 22.17 20.81 22.87
N LEU A 7 22.48 21.69 21.92
CA LEU A 7 22.60 21.39 20.49
C LEU A 7 24.06 21.09 20.12
N ASN A 8 24.24 20.16 19.17
CA ASN A 8 25.57 19.96 18.58
C ASN A 8 25.91 21.10 17.60
N GLU A 9 27.18 21.14 17.14
CA GLU A 9 27.68 22.23 16.29
C GLU A 9 26.92 22.37 14.94
N GLU A 10 26.55 21.27 14.30
CA GLU A 10 25.79 21.30 13.04
C GLU A 10 24.34 21.74 13.28
N GLN A 11 23.73 21.32 14.39
CA GLN A 11 22.42 21.79 14.79
C GLN A 11 22.45 23.31 15.11
N LYS A 12 23.46 23.79 15.83
CA LYS A 12 23.68 25.23 16.07
C LYS A 12 23.81 26.01 14.77
N LYS A 13 24.61 25.51 13.79
CA LYS A 13 24.67 26.12 12.47
C LYS A 13 23.29 26.20 11.81
N GLY A 14 22.50 25.13 11.90
CA GLY A 14 21.13 25.11 11.37
C GLY A 14 20.22 26.11 12.05
N VAL A 15 20.37 26.35 13.35
CA VAL A 15 19.61 27.35 14.12
C VAL A 15 20.02 28.76 13.77
N PHE A 16 21.34 29.03 13.70
CA PHE A 16 21.87 30.41 13.60
C PHE A 16 21.99 30.92 12.16
N THR A 17 21.95 30.06 11.13
CA THR A 17 21.95 30.50 9.73
C THR A 17 20.55 30.95 9.33
N THR A 18 20.15 32.18 9.65
CA THR A 18 18.78 32.66 9.53
C THR A 18 18.45 33.22 8.15
N GLU A 19 19.40 33.81 7.45
CA GLU A 19 19.18 34.48 6.19
C GLU A 19 19.48 33.61 4.98
N GLY A 20 18.66 33.75 3.94
CA GLY A 20 18.78 33.00 2.70
C GLY A 20 18.23 31.58 2.77
N PRO A 21 18.30 30.83 1.65
CA PRO A 21 17.80 29.47 1.62
C PRO A 21 18.76 28.51 2.32
N VAL A 22 18.20 27.65 3.19
CA VAL A 22 18.95 26.65 3.97
C VAL A 22 18.31 25.30 3.78
N LEU A 23 19.12 24.31 3.41
CA LEU A 23 18.74 22.90 3.39
C LEU A 23 19.40 22.20 4.57
N LEU A 24 18.59 21.73 5.52
CA LEU A 24 19.04 20.82 6.56
C LEU A 24 18.83 19.40 6.07
N LEU A 25 19.92 18.80 5.59
CA LEU A 25 19.92 17.40 5.16
C LEU A 25 20.11 16.51 6.38
N ALA A 26 19.00 16.05 6.94
CA ALA A 26 18.94 15.49 8.28
C ALA A 26 18.57 14.02 8.26
N GLY A 27 19.49 13.15 8.71
CA GLY A 27 19.23 11.72 8.80
C GLY A 27 18.16 11.34 9.83
N ALA A 28 17.80 10.06 9.88
CA ALA A 28 16.89 9.55 10.88
C ALA A 28 17.41 9.84 12.31
N GLY A 29 16.54 10.25 13.23
CA GLY A 29 16.88 10.48 14.63
C GLY A 29 17.91 11.59 14.90
N SER A 30 18.16 12.49 13.94
CA SER A 30 19.15 13.58 14.07
C SER A 30 18.60 14.86 14.72
N GLY A 31 17.33 14.86 15.15
CA GLY A 31 16.70 15.99 15.79
C GLY A 31 16.19 17.06 14.81
N LYS A 32 15.69 16.67 13.63
CA LYS A 32 15.09 17.55 12.62
C LYS A 32 14.16 18.62 13.22
N THR A 33 13.10 18.19 13.86
CA THR A 33 12.08 19.07 14.45
C THR A 33 12.69 19.93 15.57
N ARG A 34 13.66 19.40 16.34
CA ARG A 34 14.37 20.14 17.37
C ARG A 34 15.11 21.36 16.80
N VAL A 35 15.80 21.20 15.67
CA VAL A 35 16.49 22.32 15.02
C VAL A 35 15.50 23.38 14.55
N LEU A 36 14.37 22.98 13.94
CA LEU A 36 13.35 23.92 13.48
C LEU A 36 12.72 24.69 14.64
N THR A 37 12.38 24.03 15.75
CA THR A 37 11.80 24.69 16.92
C THR A 37 12.79 25.66 17.55
N HIS A 38 14.05 25.28 17.77
CA HIS A 38 15.09 26.16 18.29
C HIS A 38 15.40 27.33 17.36
N ARG A 39 15.32 27.12 16.03
CA ARG A 39 15.47 28.19 15.04
C ARG A 39 14.33 29.21 15.15
N ALA A 40 13.09 28.76 15.33
CA ALA A 40 11.95 29.68 15.56
C ALA A 40 12.17 30.50 16.83
N VAL A 41 12.56 29.86 17.92
CA VAL A 41 12.87 30.54 19.20
C VAL A 41 14.01 31.53 19.03
N TYR A 42 15.08 31.17 18.33
CA TYR A 42 16.22 32.07 18.08
C TYR A 42 15.82 33.33 17.29
N LEU A 43 14.98 33.15 16.25
CA LEU A 43 14.44 34.29 15.49
C LEU A 43 13.66 35.27 16.39
N ILE A 44 12.90 34.76 17.34
CA ILE A 44 12.02 35.56 18.21
C ILE A 44 12.83 36.18 19.34
N GLU A 45 13.52 35.38 20.14
CA GLU A 45 14.13 35.81 21.40
C GLU A 45 15.44 36.56 21.18
N GLU A 46 16.27 36.13 20.24
CA GLU A 46 17.60 36.73 20.04
C GLU A 46 17.63 37.79 18.93
N LEU A 47 16.87 37.58 17.84
CA LEU A 47 16.86 38.48 16.70
C LEU A 47 15.65 39.46 16.75
N GLY A 48 14.74 39.29 17.70
CA GLY A 48 13.56 40.16 17.84
C GLY A 48 12.61 40.11 16.67
N VAL A 49 12.59 39.01 15.92
CA VAL A 49 11.65 38.83 14.81
C VAL A 49 10.24 38.69 15.35
N ASN A 50 9.33 39.50 14.84
CA ASN A 50 7.93 39.36 15.23
C ASN A 50 7.41 37.98 14.84
N PRO A 51 6.85 37.18 15.77
CA PRO A 51 6.27 35.88 15.52
C PRO A 51 5.31 35.81 14.33
N TYR A 52 4.60 36.89 14.06
CA TYR A 52 3.72 37.06 12.90
C TYR A 52 4.43 36.86 11.55
N HIS A 53 5.75 37.07 11.49
CA HIS A 53 6.55 36.92 10.27
C HIS A 53 7.11 35.49 10.05
N ILE A 54 6.74 34.53 10.91
CA ILE A 54 7.25 33.19 10.87
C ILE A 54 6.14 32.25 10.44
N LEU A 55 6.43 31.44 9.40
CA LEU A 55 5.61 30.32 8.92
C LEU A 55 6.38 29.02 9.09
N ALA A 56 5.81 28.05 9.81
CA ALA A 56 6.33 26.69 9.95
C ALA A 56 5.31 25.67 9.43
N ILE A 57 5.70 24.90 8.43
CA ILE A 57 4.83 23.94 7.74
C ILE A 57 5.30 22.52 8.01
N THR A 58 4.34 21.64 8.28
CA THR A 58 4.55 20.18 8.38
C THR A 58 3.42 19.41 7.68
N PHE A 59 3.49 18.07 7.64
CA PHE A 59 2.52 17.25 6.91
C PHE A 59 1.28 16.87 7.70
N THR A 60 1.36 16.75 9.03
CA THR A 60 0.25 16.29 9.86
C THR A 60 -0.12 17.28 10.95
N ASN A 61 -1.40 17.33 11.31
CA ASN A 61 -1.87 18.18 12.38
C ASN A 61 -1.22 17.80 13.73
N LYS A 62 -0.93 16.52 13.95
CA LYS A 62 -0.20 16.05 15.13
C LYS A 62 1.20 16.68 15.20
N ALA A 63 1.98 16.58 14.12
CA ALA A 63 3.32 17.16 14.06
C ALA A 63 3.29 18.70 14.21
N ALA A 64 2.26 19.36 13.65
CA ALA A 64 2.07 20.80 13.84
C ALA A 64 1.75 21.15 15.31
N GLY A 65 0.91 20.35 15.98
CA GLY A 65 0.62 20.47 17.41
C GLY A 65 1.87 20.32 18.27
N GLU A 66 2.61 19.22 18.07
CA GLU A 66 3.86 18.95 18.80
C GLU A 66 4.93 20.04 18.57
N MET A 67 5.03 20.54 17.33
CA MET A 67 5.96 21.65 17.01
C MET A 67 5.56 22.92 17.74
N ARG A 68 4.27 23.22 17.76
CA ARG A 68 3.73 24.40 18.48
C ARG A 68 3.99 24.29 19.98
N GLU A 69 3.61 23.18 20.62
CA GLU A 69 3.83 22.96 22.06
C GLU A 69 5.30 23.16 22.44
N ARG A 70 6.22 22.59 21.65
CA ARG A 70 7.68 22.75 21.89
C ARG A 70 8.17 24.19 21.74
N ILE A 71 7.59 24.97 20.83
CA ILE A 71 7.92 26.41 20.69
C ILE A 71 7.33 27.19 21.88
N ASP A 72 6.07 26.94 22.23
CA ASP A 72 5.37 27.60 23.34
C ASP A 72 6.07 27.34 24.67
N ASP A 73 6.57 26.14 24.92
CA ASP A 73 7.35 25.79 26.11
C ASP A 73 8.68 26.58 26.24
N MET A 74 9.26 26.96 25.09
CA MET A 74 10.55 27.68 25.07
C MET A 74 10.41 29.21 24.99
N VAL A 75 9.35 29.70 24.35
CA VAL A 75 9.04 31.11 24.17
C VAL A 75 7.95 31.51 25.17
N GLY A 76 8.28 32.33 26.15
CA GLY A 76 7.35 32.62 27.25
C GLY A 76 6.09 33.43 26.84
N TYR A 77 6.12 34.25 25.78
CA TYR A 77 5.02 35.12 25.38
C TYR A 77 5.06 35.43 23.87
N GLY A 78 3.89 35.40 23.20
CA GLY A 78 3.75 35.85 21.82
C GLY A 78 3.91 34.79 20.76
N SER A 79 4.22 33.54 21.14
CA SER A 79 4.36 32.39 20.23
C SER A 79 3.06 32.03 19.51
N GLU A 80 1.89 32.38 20.05
CA GLU A 80 0.57 32.15 19.45
C GLU A 80 0.41 32.81 18.07
N ASN A 81 1.21 33.82 17.74
CA ASN A 81 1.19 34.51 16.46
C ASN A 81 2.02 33.81 15.36
N ILE A 82 2.84 32.82 15.70
CA ILE A 82 3.54 31.99 14.70
C ILE A 82 2.51 31.19 13.94
N TRP A 83 2.67 31.14 12.64
CA TRP A 83 1.82 30.27 11.83
C TRP A 83 2.42 28.88 11.71
N VAL A 84 2.18 27.98 12.70
CA VAL A 84 2.53 26.57 12.67
C VAL A 84 1.31 25.79 12.20
N SER A 85 1.38 25.13 11.03
CA SER A 85 0.24 24.42 10.44
C SER A 85 0.66 23.44 9.34
N THR A 86 -0.32 22.69 8.83
CA THR A 86 -0.10 21.86 7.64
C THR A 86 -0.21 22.70 6.35
N PHE A 87 0.28 22.17 5.21
CA PHE A 87 0.08 22.78 3.90
C PHE A 87 -1.38 23.14 3.64
N HIS A 88 -2.28 22.18 3.81
CA HIS A 88 -3.71 22.37 3.57
C HIS A 88 -4.32 23.45 4.50
N SER A 89 -4.00 23.40 5.78
CA SER A 89 -4.51 24.41 6.74
C SER A 89 -4.03 25.82 6.41
N THR A 90 -2.77 25.94 5.94
CA THR A 90 -2.22 27.21 5.46
C THR A 90 -3.02 27.71 4.25
N CYS A 91 -3.23 26.85 3.26
CA CYS A 91 -3.98 27.18 2.04
C CYS A 91 -5.43 27.57 2.34
N VAL A 92 -6.12 26.83 3.20
CA VAL A 92 -7.50 27.16 3.60
C VAL A 92 -7.59 28.58 4.18
N ARG A 93 -6.69 28.96 5.09
CA ARG A 93 -6.68 30.30 5.69
C ARG A 93 -6.43 31.39 4.65
N ILE A 94 -5.56 31.15 3.66
CA ILE A 94 -5.28 32.08 2.56
C ILE A 94 -6.51 32.21 1.67
N LEU A 95 -7.06 31.10 1.22
CA LEU A 95 -8.21 31.06 0.31
C LEU A 95 -9.47 31.66 0.95
N ARG A 96 -9.74 31.40 2.23
CA ARG A 96 -10.88 32.02 2.94
C ARG A 96 -10.86 33.54 2.91
N ARG A 97 -9.69 34.15 2.67
CA ARG A 97 -9.54 35.60 2.65
C ARG A 97 -9.55 36.22 1.24
N PHE A 98 -9.06 35.49 0.21
CA PHE A 98 -8.77 36.10 -1.08
C PHE A 98 -9.19 35.23 -2.28
N ILE A 99 -9.90 34.14 -2.10
CA ILE A 99 -10.26 33.26 -3.21
C ILE A 99 -11.25 33.90 -4.21
N ASP A 100 -11.95 34.96 -3.80
CA ASP A 100 -12.81 35.75 -4.64
C ASP A 100 -12.06 36.40 -5.81
N HIS A 101 -10.77 36.66 -5.68
CA HIS A 101 -9.91 37.17 -6.74
C HIS A 101 -9.75 36.16 -7.91
N ILE A 102 -10.01 34.89 -7.68
CA ILE A 102 -10.01 33.83 -8.73
C ILE A 102 -11.42 33.29 -9.02
N GLY A 103 -12.45 34.03 -8.57
CA GLY A 103 -13.86 33.81 -8.95
C GLY A 103 -14.56 32.69 -8.19
N PHE A 104 -14.17 32.44 -6.93
CA PHE A 104 -14.91 31.60 -5.99
C PHE A 104 -15.42 32.49 -4.84
N GLY A 105 -16.47 32.05 -4.16
CA GLY A 105 -16.89 32.70 -2.91
C GLY A 105 -16.00 32.30 -1.74
N THR A 106 -15.72 33.22 -0.83
CA THR A 106 -14.88 32.96 0.36
C THR A 106 -15.50 31.92 1.31
N ASN A 107 -16.79 31.66 1.21
CA ASN A 107 -17.54 30.64 1.94
C ASN A 107 -17.55 29.27 1.25
N PHE A 108 -16.56 28.95 0.41
CA PHE A 108 -16.50 27.69 -0.31
C PHE A 108 -16.58 26.46 0.61
N THR A 109 -17.15 25.38 0.09
CA THR A 109 -17.21 24.08 0.78
C THR A 109 -15.97 23.25 0.44
N ILE A 110 -15.43 22.53 1.41
CA ILE A 110 -14.36 21.54 1.17
C ILE A 110 -15.02 20.18 1.06
N TYR A 111 -14.91 19.55 -0.11
CA TYR A 111 -15.48 18.23 -0.38
C TYR A 111 -14.56 17.11 0.11
N ASP A 112 -15.14 16.22 0.89
CA ASP A 112 -14.48 15.00 1.31
C ASP A 112 -14.52 13.91 0.21
N THR A 113 -13.95 12.74 0.51
CA THR A 113 -13.87 11.62 -0.44
C THR A 113 -15.24 11.09 -0.85
N GLU A 114 -16.26 11.15 0.02
CA GLU A 114 -17.62 10.68 -0.31
C GLU A 114 -18.36 11.70 -1.19
N ASP A 115 -18.17 12.99 -0.93
CA ASP A 115 -18.68 14.07 -1.79
C ASP A 115 -18.09 13.96 -3.20
N GLN A 116 -16.77 13.80 -3.30
CA GLN A 116 -16.07 13.61 -4.58
C GLN A 116 -16.59 12.40 -5.35
N LYS A 117 -16.79 11.25 -4.70
CA LYS A 117 -17.37 10.05 -5.34
C LYS A 117 -18.80 10.28 -5.84
N THR A 118 -19.60 11.00 -5.07
CA THR A 118 -20.98 11.30 -5.43
C THR A 118 -21.03 12.13 -6.71
N ILE A 119 -20.24 13.21 -6.77
CA ILE A 119 -20.12 14.05 -7.97
C ILE A 119 -19.56 13.27 -9.14
N MET A 120 -18.53 12.45 -8.93
CA MET A 120 -17.93 11.64 -9.99
C MET A 120 -18.95 10.68 -10.64
N LYS A 121 -19.83 10.06 -9.82
CA LYS A 121 -20.94 9.23 -10.37
C LYS A 121 -21.88 10.02 -11.28
N ASP A 122 -22.24 11.23 -10.89
CA ASP A 122 -23.13 12.07 -11.67
C ASP A 122 -22.45 12.54 -12.96
N ILE A 123 -21.17 12.86 -12.92
CA ILE A 123 -20.37 13.22 -14.10
C ILE A 123 -20.28 12.03 -15.06
N CYS A 124 -19.93 10.84 -14.58
CA CYS A 124 -19.87 9.64 -15.41
C CYS A 124 -21.20 9.36 -16.09
N LYS A 125 -22.31 9.54 -15.38
CA LYS A 125 -23.65 9.39 -15.95
C LYS A 125 -23.94 10.41 -17.05
N ARG A 126 -23.61 11.69 -16.86
CA ARG A 126 -23.83 12.76 -17.85
C ARG A 126 -22.95 12.61 -19.09
N LEU A 127 -21.72 12.19 -18.92
CA LEU A 127 -20.76 12.00 -20.02
C LEU A 127 -20.86 10.60 -20.66
N GLU A 128 -21.84 9.80 -20.27
CA GLU A 128 -22.04 8.42 -20.73
C GLU A 128 -20.78 7.56 -20.61
N ILE A 129 -20.03 7.74 -19.51
CA ILE A 129 -18.83 6.97 -19.21
C ILE A 129 -19.25 5.63 -18.63
N ASP A 130 -18.77 4.55 -19.24
CA ASP A 130 -18.98 3.20 -18.70
C ASP A 130 -18.15 3.01 -17.41
N THR A 131 -18.83 3.06 -16.26
CA THR A 131 -18.20 2.92 -14.94
C THR A 131 -17.69 1.50 -14.65
N LYS A 132 -17.96 0.52 -15.54
CA LYS A 132 -17.30 -0.79 -15.48
C LYS A 132 -15.87 -0.73 -16.03
N MET A 133 -15.62 0.11 -17.02
CA MET A 133 -14.31 0.34 -17.61
C MET A 133 -13.51 1.46 -16.90
N TYR A 134 -14.23 2.47 -16.40
CA TYR A 134 -13.66 3.66 -15.76
C TYR A 134 -14.26 3.81 -14.37
N LYS A 135 -13.62 3.19 -13.37
CA LYS A 135 -14.08 3.28 -12.00
C LYS A 135 -13.94 4.71 -11.47
N GLU A 136 -14.90 5.16 -10.68
CA GLU A 136 -14.93 6.52 -10.12
C GLU A 136 -13.65 6.81 -9.30
N LYS A 137 -13.18 5.84 -8.51
CA LYS A 137 -11.93 5.98 -7.74
C LYS A 137 -10.70 6.16 -8.63
N SER A 138 -10.61 5.41 -9.73
CA SER A 138 -9.49 5.52 -10.68
C SER A 138 -9.48 6.89 -11.36
N LEU A 139 -10.66 7.42 -11.76
CA LEU A 139 -10.77 8.74 -12.33
C LEU A 139 -10.36 9.84 -11.33
N LEU A 140 -10.80 9.73 -10.07
CA LEU A 140 -10.37 10.64 -9.01
C LEU A 140 -8.86 10.58 -8.77
N ALA A 141 -8.26 9.39 -8.76
CA ALA A 141 -6.82 9.24 -8.61
C ALA A 141 -6.02 9.88 -9.76
N VAL A 142 -6.49 9.74 -11.00
CA VAL A 142 -5.88 10.42 -12.16
C VAL A 142 -5.97 11.94 -12.03
N ILE A 143 -7.11 12.47 -11.57
CA ILE A 143 -7.30 13.91 -11.35
C ILE A 143 -6.38 14.41 -10.23
N SER A 144 -6.31 13.70 -9.11
CA SER A 144 -5.45 14.02 -7.98
C SER A 144 -3.97 14.06 -8.40
N SER A 145 -3.51 13.03 -9.14
CA SER A 145 -2.14 13.01 -9.67
C SER A 145 -1.85 14.16 -10.62
N ALA A 146 -2.81 14.55 -11.46
CA ALA A 146 -2.65 15.71 -12.36
C ALA A 146 -2.56 17.03 -11.55
N LYS A 147 -3.35 17.18 -10.49
CA LYS A 147 -3.31 18.34 -9.58
C LYS A 147 -1.99 18.43 -8.81
N ASP A 148 -1.47 17.31 -8.34
CA ASP A 148 -0.17 17.23 -7.67
C ASP A 148 0.99 17.75 -8.54
N GLU A 149 0.88 17.56 -9.86
CA GLU A 149 1.82 18.06 -10.88
C GLU A 149 1.45 19.44 -11.44
N LEU A 150 0.42 20.11 -10.93
CA LEU A 150 -0.13 21.37 -11.46
C LEU A 150 -0.55 21.29 -12.93
N ILE A 151 -1.03 20.14 -13.39
CA ILE A 151 -1.53 19.95 -14.74
C ILE A 151 -3.02 20.34 -14.75
N SER A 152 -3.35 21.45 -15.44
CA SER A 152 -4.75 21.86 -15.59
C SER A 152 -5.54 20.90 -16.48
N PRO A 153 -6.90 20.90 -16.43
CA PRO A 153 -7.73 20.10 -17.33
C PRO A 153 -7.39 20.31 -18.82
N GLU A 154 -7.04 21.55 -19.22
CA GLU A 154 -6.67 21.90 -20.58
C GLU A 154 -5.31 21.31 -20.95
N ALA A 155 -4.33 21.44 -20.06
CA ALA A 155 -2.98 20.86 -20.25
C ALA A 155 -3.04 19.33 -20.28
N TYR A 156 -3.90 18.71 -19.46
CA TYR A 156 -4.11 17.26 -19.47
C TYR A 156 -4.76 16.83 -20.82
N ALA A 157 -5.76 17.56 -21.32
CA ALA A 157 -6.40 17.28 -22.59
C ALA A 157 -5.43 17.37 -23.78
N LEU A 158 -4.48 18.32 -23.76
CA LEU A 158 -3.42 18.42 -24.78
C LEU A 158 -2.50 17.19 -24.76
N ARG A 159 -2.10 16.73 -23.57
CA ARG A 159 -1.25 15.53 -23.39
C ARG A 159 -1.99 14.23 -23.75
N ALA A 160 -3.32 14.23 -23.68
CA ALA A 160 -4.19 13.09 -23.96
C ALA A 160 -4.42 12.84 -25.45
N GLN A 161 -3.98 13.75 -26.35
CA GLN A 161 -4.22 13.63 -27.80
C GLN A 161 -3.66 12.32 -28.35
N GLY A 162 -4.51 11.58 -29.06
CA GLY A 162 -4.16 10.28 -29.65
C GLY A 162 -4.40 9.07 -28.73
N ASP A 163 -4.72 9.28 -27.45
CA ASP A 163 -5.08 8.23 -26.51
C ASP A 163 -6.57 8.34 -26.14
N PHE A 164 -7.37 7.45 -26.65
CA PHE A 164 -8.82 7.46 -26.44
C PHE A 164 -9.22 7.36 -24.95
N ARG A 165 -8.46 6.61 -24.15
CA ARG A 165 -8.70 6.49 -22.71
C ARG A 165 -8.42 7.82 -22.01
N LYS A 166 -7.24 8.39 -22.24
CA LYS A 166 -6.86 9.68 -21.65
C LYS A 166 -7.73 10.84 -22.11
N MET A 167 -8.25 10.79 -23.34
CA MET A 167 -9.22 11.81 -23.81
C MET A 167 -10.53 11.78 -23.00
N LYS A 168 -11.01 10.59 -22.62
CA LYS A 168 -12.17 10.47 -21.73
C LYS A 168 -11.85 10.97 -20.32
N GLU A 169 -10.70 10.60 -19.77
CA GLU A 169 -10.21 11.11 -18.49
C GLU A 169 -10.11 12.64 -18.48
N ALA A 170 -9.62 13.24 -19.57
CA ALA A 170 -9.56 14.69 -19.74
C ALA A 170 -10.95 15.36 -19.75
N ALA A 171 -11.92 14.73 -20.42
CA ALA A 171 -13.30 15.21 -20.42
C ALA A 171 -13.92 15.18 -19.03
N VAL A 172 -13.70 14.09 -18.29
CA VAL A 172 -14.15 13.93 -16.90
C VAL A 172 -13.47 14.96 -16.00
N TYR A 173 -12.16 15.16 -16.11
CA TYR A 173 -11.43 16.15 -15.31
C TYR A 173 -11.96 17.57 -15.51
N ARG A 174 -12.20 17.96 -16.77
CA ARG A 174 -12.77 19.28 -17.07
C ARG A 174 -14.16 19.44 -16.45
N GLU A 175 -15.04 18.47 -16.62
CA GLU A 175 -16.37 18.48 -16.07
C GLU A 175 -16.36 18.51 -14.53
N TYR A 176 -15.44 17.77 -13.90
CA TYR A 176 -15.25 17.73 -12.46
C TYR A 176 -14.90 19.12 -11.90
N GLN A 177 -13.95 19.81 -12.52
CA GLN A 177 -13.58 21.17 -12.12
C GLN A 177 -14.70 22.18 -12.35
N GLN A 178 -15.49 22.03 -13.42
CA GLN A 178 -16.64 22.88 -13.64
C GLN A 178 -17.74 22.69 -12.59
N VAL A 179 -17.99 21.45 -12.18
CA VAL A 179 -18.94 21.14 -11.11
C VAL A 179 -18.48 21.72 -9.77
N LEU A 180 -17.21 21.54 -9.41
CA LEU A 180 -16.66 22.13 -8.20
C LEU A 180 -16.83 23.66 -8.21
N ARG A 181 -16.46 24.30 -9.31
CA ARG A 181 -16.62 25.76 -9.46
C ARG A 181 -18.07 26.22 -9.34
N LYS A 182 -18.99 25.50 -10.00
CA LYS A 182 -20.44 25.79 -9.96
C LYS A 182 -21.00 25.70 -8.53
N ASN A 183 -20.51 24.72 -7.77
CA ASN A 183 -20.97 24.48 -6.40
C ASN A 183 -20.22 25.33 -5.35
N ASN A 184 -19.34 26.24 -5.79
CA ASN A 184 -18.44 26.98 -4.90
C ASN A 184 -17.74 26.04 -3.92
N ALA A 185 -17.15 24.95 -4.44
CA ALA A 185 -16.51 23.90 -3.68
C ALA A 185 -15.08 23.63 -4.16
N LEU A 186 -14.24 23.15 -3.28
CA LEU A 186 -12.87 22.71 -3.53
C LEU A 186 -12.70 21.30 -2.95
N ASP A 187 -11.92 20.44 -3.60
CA ASP A 187 -11.41 19.25 -2.94
C ASP A 187 -10.08 19.54 -2.22
N PHE A 188 -9.52 18.53 -1.57
CA PHE A 188 -8.27 18.70 -0.81
C PHE A 188 -7.10 19.13 -1.71
N ASP A 189 -6.97 18.59 -2.90
CA ASP A 189 -5.89 18.96 -3.83
C ASP A 189 -6.07 20.40 -4.33
N ASP A 190 -7.31 20.82 -4.57
CA ASP A 190 -7.63 22.20 -4.97
C ASP A 190 -7.19 23.24 -3.94
N LEU A 191 -7.13 22.90 -2.67
CA LEU A 191 -6.67 23.85 -1.65
C LEU A 191 -5.26 24.37 -1.96
N ILE A 192 -4.37 23.48 -2.41
CA ILE A 192 -3.00 23.84 -2.78
C ILE A 192 -2.98 24.46 -4.18
N VAL A 193 -3.61 23.78 -5.17
CA VAL A 193 -3.62 24.24 -6.56
C VAL A 193 -4.22 25.63 -6.69
N LYS A 194 -5.34 25.92 -6.04
CA LYS A 194 -6.00 27.23 -6.08
C LYS A 194 -5.23 28.32 -5.32
N THR A 195 -4.48 27.95 -4.30
CA THR A 195 -3.58 28.92 -3.65
C THR A 195 -2.42 29.28 -4.57
N VAL A 196 -1.86 28.31 -5.30
CA VAL A 196 -0.83 28.57 -6.32
C VAL A 196 -1.41 29.44 -7.45
N GLU A 197 -2.61 29.12 -7.94
CA GLU A 197 -3.31 29.89 -8.98
C GLU A 197 -3.56 31.33 -8.52
N LEU A 198 -4.04 31.53 -7.28
CA LEU A 198 -4.23 32.86 -6.69
C LEU A 198 -2.94 33.66 -6.68
N PHE A 199 -1.84 33.10 -6.21
CA PHE A 199 -0.56 33.81 -6.13
C PHE A 199 0.07 34.09 -7.50
N GLN A 200 -0.25 33.29 -8.50
CA GLN A 200 0.22 33.54 -9.88
C GLN A 200 -0.64 34.59 -10.60
N SER A 201 -1.90 34.71 -10.26
CA SER A 201 -2.83 35.64 -10.91
C SER A 201 -2.92 37.01 -10.22
N ASP A 202 -2.63 37.04 -8.91
CA ASP A 202 -2.72 38.26 -8.10
C ASP A 202 -1.42 38.52 -7.33
N MET A 203 -0.63 39.43 -7.86
CA MET A 203 0.67 39.83 -7.28
C MET A 203 0.54 40.61 -5.98
N GLU A 204 -0.58 41.29 -5.74
CA GLU A 204 -0.80 42.06 -4.49
C GLU A 204 -1.04 41.10 -3.34
N VAL A 205 -1.84 40.04 -3.56
CA VAL A 205 -2.05 38.99 -2.58
C VAL A 205 -0.76 38.24 -2.29
N LEU A 206 0.02 37.93 -3.33
CA LEU A 206 1.32 37.26 -3.16
C LEU A 206 2.26 38.15 -2.34
N ASP A 207 2.42 39.43 -2.67
CA ASP A 207 3.27 40.38 -1.95
C ASP A 207 2.85 40.52 -0.49
N TYR A 208 1.55 40.59 -0.22
CA TYR A 208 1.00 40.62 1.14
C TYR A 208 1.48 39.41 1.98
N TYR A 209 1.43 38.19 1.41
CA TYR A 209 1.88 37.02 2.15
C TYR A 209 3.39 36.86 2.18
N GLN A 210 4.12 37.35 1.19
CA GLN A 210 5.58 37.43 1.23
C GLN A 210 6.06 38.39 2.31
N GLU A 211 5.38 39.57 2.52
CA GLU A 211 5.67 40.45 3.61
C GLU A 211 5.32 39.86 4.98
N ARG A 212 4.22 39.09 5.02
CA ARG A 212 3.79 38.39 6.23
C ARG A 212 4.78 37.32 6.63
N PHE A 213 5.23 36.48 5.70
CA PHE A 213 6.06 35.29 5.95
C PHE A 213 7.50 35.54 5.50
N ARG A 214 8.22 36.32 6.27
CA ARG A 214 9.63 36.68 6.00
C ARG A 214 10.55 35.49 6.28
N TYR A 215 10.17 34.59 7.16
CA TYR A 215 10.88 33.37 7.53
C TYR A 215 9.95 32.16 7.36
N ILE A 216 10.35 31.25 6.50
CA ILE A 216 9.56 30.07 6.18
C ILE A 216 10.38 28.83 6.54
N MET A 217 9.76 27.92 7.29
CA MET A 217 10.35 26.63 7.69
C MET A 217 9.44 25.51 7.23
N VAL A 218 10.03 24.44 6.63
CA VAL A 218 9.29 23.30 6.14
C VAL A 218 9.93 22.01 6.65
N ASP A 219 9.15 21.20 7.39
CA ASP A 219 9.56 19.89 7.86
C ASP A 219 9.20 18.80 6.82
N GLU A 220 9.90 17.66 6.88
CA GLU A 220 9.71 16.49 5.99
C GLU A 220 9.70 16.86 4.49
N TYR A 221 10.57 17.77 4.07
CA TYR A 221 10.57 18.36 2.72
C TYR A 221 10.69 17.34 1.58
N GLN A 222 11.28 16.17 1.82
CA GLN A 222 11.39 15.08 0.84
C GLN A 222 10.05 14.47 0.43
N ASP A 223 8.98 14.72 1.19
CA ASP A 223 7.64 14.21 0.90
C ASP A 223 6.75 15.21 0.14
N THR A 224 7.28 16.39 -0.22
CA THR A 224 6.54 17.41 -0.97
C THR A 224 6.28 16.98 -2.42
N ASN A 225 5.06 17.26 -2.93
CA ASN A 225 4.75 17.16 -4.35
C ASN A 225 5.10 18.45 -5.10
N THR A 226 4.88 18.49 -6.41
CA THR A 226 5.21 19.65 -7.25
C THR A 226 4.38 20.88 -6.91
N ALA A 227 3.09 20.70 -6.57
CA ALA A 227 2.22 21.83 -6.20
C ALA A 227 2.64 22.48 -4.88
N GLN A 228 2.99 21.66 -3.88
CA GLN A 228 3.53 22.14 -2.59
C GLN A 228 4.87 22.84 -2.76
N PHE A 229 5.76 22.28 -3.57
CA PHE A 229 7.03 22.93 -3.92
C PHE A 229 6.82 24.30 -4.54
N GLN A 230 5.91 24.42 -5.52
CA GLN A 230 5.63 25.69 -6.19
C GLN A 230 5.03 26.71 -5.24
N LEU A 231 4.16 26.30 -4.32
CA LEU A 231 3.62 27.14 -3.26
C LEU A 231 4.72 27.74 -2.38
N ILE A 232 5.64 26.89 -1.90
CA ILE A 232 6.79 27.33 -1.09
C ILE A 232 7.66 28.29 -1.86
N LYS A 233 7.95 27.98 -3.13
CA LYS A 233 8.80 28.80 -4.03
C LYS A 233 8.21 30.20 -4.23
N LEU A 234 6.90 30.31 -4.40
CA LEU A 234 6.20 31.59 -4.52
C LEU A 234 6.28 32.40 -3.21
N LEU A 235 5.94 31.79 -2.09
CA LEU A 235 5.98 32.46 -0.79
C LEU A 235 7.40 32.93 -0.42
N ALA A 236 8.41 32.12 -0.67
CA ALA A 236 9.78 32.46 -0.34
C ALA A 236 10.44 33.46 -1.34
N GLY A 237 9.74 33.84 -2.41
CA GLY A 237 10.33 34.56 -3.57
C GLY A 237 10.99 35.89 -3.21
N LYS A 238 10.44 36.66 -2.28
CA LYS A 238 10.89 38.00 -1.91
C LYS A 238 12.09 37.99 -0.95
N TYR A 239 11.96 37.35 0.20
CA TYR A 239 12.97 37.39 1.26
C TYR A 239 13.99 36.24 1.14
N LYS A 240 13.59 35.13 0.53
CA LYS A 240 14.41 33.93 0.35
C LYS A 240 14.86 33.27 1.65
N ASN A 241 14.33 33.68 2.82
CA ASN A 241 14.65 33.05 4.10
C ASN A 241 13.83 31.77 4.26
N LEU A 242 14.21 30.76 3.49
CA LEU A 242 13.57 29.46 3.44
C LEU A 242 14.49 28.42 4.09
N CYS A 243 14.05 27.84 5.20
CA CYS A 243 14.72 26.70 5.83
C CYS A 243 13.90 25.43 5.61
N VAL A 244 14.41 24.50 4.84
CA VAL A 244 13.78 23.19 4.66
C VAL A 244 14.58 22.11 5.37
N VAL A 245 13.91 21.19 6.03
CA VAL A 245 14.54 20.02 6.64
C VAL A 245 13.94 18.76 6.05
N GLY A 246 14.79 17.80 5.77
CA GLY A 246 14.33 16.52 5.21
C GLY A 246 15.43 15.48 5.13
N ASP A 247 15.01 14.28 4.86
CA ASP A 247 15.85 13.10 4.65
C ASP A 247 15.43 12.42 3.33
N ASP A 248 16.22 12.57 2.28
CA ASP A 248 15.97 11.92 0.98
C ASP A 248 15.95 10.39 1.11
N ASP A 249 16.64 9.82 2.11
CA ASP A 249 16.61 8.39 2.41
C ASP A 249 15.30 7.94 3.10
N GLN A 250 14.44 8.87 3.52
CA GLN A 250 13.11 8.61 4.07
C GLN A 250 11.96 9.06 3.15
N SER A 251 12.23 9.34 1.86
CA SER A 251 11.20 9.62 0.85
C SER A 251 10.53 8.31 0.42
N ILE A 252 9.36 8.01 0.99
CA ILE A 252 8.61 6.75 0.82
C ILE A 252 7.16 6.96 0.41
N TYR A 253 6.74 8.17 0.00
CA TYR A 253 5.37 8.52 -0.37
C TYR A 253 5.22 8.90 -1.85
N LYS A 254 6.05 8.35 -2.74
CA LYS A 254 5.93 8.53 -4.20
C LYS A 254 4.54 8.18 -4.70
N PHE A 255 3.94 7.11 -4.18
CA PHE A 255 2.58 6.69 -4.51
C PHE A 255 1.48 7.70 -4.09
N ARG A 256 1.82 8.69 -3.26
CA ARG A 256 0.98 9.84 -2.88
C ARG A 256 1.43 11.14 -3.53
N GLY A 257 2.13 11.08 -4.65
CA GLY A 257 2.58 12.25 -5.40
C GLY A 257 3.88 12.90 -4.90
N ALA A 258 4.53 12.38 -3.84
CA ALA A 258 5.80 12.94 -3.36
C ALA A 258 6.87 12.91 -4.45
N ASN A 259 7.59 14.02 -4.60
CA ASN A 259 8.64 14.17 -5.59
C ASN A 259 10.00 14.36 -4.91
N ILE A 260 10.78 13.29 -4.83
CA ILE A 260 12.10 13.31 -4.21
C ILE A 260 13.06 14.34 -4.87
N TYR A 261 12.83 14.68 -6.12
CA TYR A 261 13.68 15.65 -6.82
C TYR A 261 13.59 17.05 -6.22
N ASN A 262 12.54 17.38 -5.46
CA ASN A 262 12.42 18.66 -4.75
C ASN A 262 13.59 18.84 -3.76
N ILE A 263 13.91 17.81 -2.98
CA ILE A 263 15.05 17.88 -2.04
C ILE A 263 16.38 17.63 -2.74
N LEU A 264 16.45 16.72 -3.72
CA LEU A 264 17.69 16.41 -4.43
C LEU A 264 18.19 17.60 -5.25
N ASN A 265 17.30 18.38 -5.84
CA ASN A 265 17.64 19.52 -6.70
C ASN A 265 17.53 20.88 -5.99
N PHE A 266 17.43 20.91 -4.65
CA PHE A 266 17.20 22.13 -3.90
C PHE A 266 18.22 23.23 -4.24
N GLU A 267 19.52 22.92 -4.32
CA GLU A 267 20.56 23.90 -4.64
C GLU A 267 20.51 24.37 -6.10
N LYS A 268 19.87 23.61 -7.01
CA LYS A 268 19.64 24.07 -8.38
C LYS A 268 18.52 25.11 -8.45
N GLU A 269 17.48 24.92 -7.65
CA GLU A 269 16.35 25.84 -7.55
C GLU A 269 16.69 27.09 -6.72
N PHE A 270 17.58 26.94 -5.74
CA PHE A 270 18.07 27.98 -4.87
C PHE A 270 19.61 28.03 -4.90
N PRO A 271 20.24 28.70 -5.91
CA PRO A 271 21.69 28.62 -6.13
C PRO A 271 22.57 29.09 -4.98
N ASN A 272 22.02 29.92 -4.07
CA ASN A 272 22.74 30.44 -2.90
C ASN A 272 22.41 29.66 -1.62
N ALA A 273 21.85 28.47 -1.75
CA ALA A 273 21.45 27.66 -0.60
C ALA A 273 22.65 27.16 0.21
N VAL A 274 22.55 27.27 1.51
CA VAL A 274 23.48 26.65 2.46
C VAL A 274 22.96 25.26 2.81
N THR A 275 23.75 24.23 2.53
CA THR A 275 23.41 22.85 2.88
C THR A 275 24.16 22.46 4.16
N ILE A 276 23.43 22.09 5.20
CA ILE A 276 23.97 21.62 6.49
C ILE A 276 23.53 20.18 6.68
N LYS A 277 24.48 19.29 7.02
CA LYS A 277 24.19 17.86 7.24
C LYS A 277 24.06 17.57 8.72
N LEU A 278 22.91 17.03 9.11
CA LEU A 278 22.67 16.54 10.47
C LEU A 278 22.83 15.01 10.46
N GLU A 279 24.06 14.55 10.73
CA GLU A 279 24.43 13.13 10.63
C GLU A 279 24.52 12.44 11.99
N GLN A 280 24.59 13.18 13.09
CA GLN A 280 24.57 12.61 14.43
C GLN A 280 23.16 12.15 14.79
N ASN A 281 23.03 10.87 15.09
CA ASN A 281 21.78 10.25 15.51
C ASN A 281 21.75 10.11 17.04
N TYR A 282 20.63 10.44 17.65
CA TYR A 282 20.40 10.38 19.10
C TYR A 282 19.41 9.27 19.50
N ARG A 283 18.93 8.50 18.53
CA ARG A 283 17.88 7.49 18.73
C ARG A 283 18.44 6.10 18.94
N SER A 284 19.26 5.65 17.99
CA SER A 284 19.61 4.25 17.81
C SER A 284 21.03 3.95 18.28
N THR A 285 21.30 2.67 18.59
CA THR A 285 22.65 2.15 18.83
C THR A 285 23.47 2.12 17.55
N GLN A 286 24.80 2.05 17.68
CA GLN A 286 25.72 2.11 16.54
C GLN A 286 25.53 0.96 15.54
N ASN A 287 25.26 -0.28 16.04
CA ASN A 287 25.06 -1.44 15.17
C ASN A 287 23.80 -1.29 14.28
N ILE A 288 22.71 -0.74 14.82
CA ILE A 288 21.50 -0.43 14.05
C ILE A 288 21.80 0.60 12.94
N LEU A 289 22.55 1.65 13.27
CA LEU A 289 22.91 2.67 12.30
C LEU A 289 23.85 2.16 11.21
N ASN A 290 24.82 1.31 11.58
CA ASN A 290 25.71 0.68 10.62
C ASN A 290 24.95 -0.24 9.67
N ALA A 291 23.93 -0.96 10.14
CA ALA A 291 23.04 -1.76 9.31
C ALA A 291 22.24 -0.88 8.35
N ALA A 292 21.62 0.21 8.85
CA ALA A 292 20.87 1.17 8.05
C ALA A 292 21.76 1.83 6.97
N ASN A 293 22.96 2.28 7.34
CA ASN A 293 23.94 2.84 6.41
C ASN A 293 24.35 1.83 5.33
N GLY A 294 24.56 0.55 5.71
CA GLY A 294 24.91 -0.53 4.77
C GLY A 294 23.84 -0.76 3.71
N VAL A 295 22.57 -0.77 4.13
CA VAL A 295 21.44 -0.96 3.21
C VAL A 295 21.29 0.25 2.29
N ILE A 296 21.21 1.47 2.84
CA ILE A 296 20.88 2.67 2.03
C ILE A 296 22.02 3.11 1.10
N ALA A 297 23.25 2.70 1.38
CA ALA A 297 24.40 3.00 0.52
C ALA A 297 24.29 2.43 -0.91
N ASN A 298 23.40 1.44 -1.10
CA ASN A 298 23.14 0.84 -2.42
C ASN A 298 22.20 1.68 -3.30
N ASN A 299 21.60 2.76 -2.79
CA ASN A 299 20.86 3.72 -3.61
C ASN A 299 21.83 4.70 -4.29
N VAL A 300 21.62 4.91 -5.59
CA VAL A 300 22.47 5.82 -6.40
C VAL A 300 21.91 7.25 -6.36
N GLY A 301 20.60 7.41 -6.44
CA GLY A 301 19.92 8.71 -6.47
C GLY A 301 19.72 9.31 -5.07
N ARG A 302 20.84 9.58 -4.34
CA ARG A 302 20.77 10.15 -2.98
C ARG A 302 21.84 11.22 -2.73
N LYS A 303 21.58 12.10 -1.76
CA LYS A 303 22.59 13.01 -1.22
C LYS A 303 23.49 12.26 -0.24
N ALA A 304 24.80 12.32 -0.43
CA ALA A 304 25.76 11.59 0.40
C ALA A 304 25.73 12.08 1.84
N LYS A 305 25.33 11.19 2.75
CA LYS A 305 25.38 11.35 4.21
C LYS A 305 25.59 10.00 4.88
N ARG A 306 26.13 9.99 6.09
CA ARG A 306 26.35 8.79 6.89
C ARG A 306 25.99 9.06 8.34
N LEU A 307 25.03 8.30 8.86
CA LEU A 307 24.64 8.39 10.26
C LEU A 307 25.71 7.83 11.18
N TRP A 308 25.93 8.52 12.29
CA TRP A 308 26.79 8.09 13.39
C TRP A 308 26.16 8.47 14.72
N THR A 309 26.59 7.87 15.83
CA THR A 309 26.05 8.14 17.17
C THR A 309 27.14 8.03 18.22
N GLU A 310 26.89 8.70 19.34
CA GLU A 310 27.65 8.54 20.60
C GLU A 310 26.99 7.51 21.54
N ASN A 311 25.82 6.98 21.16
CA ASN A 311 25.18 5.91 21.89
C ASN A 311 26.05 4.65 21.85
N GLU A 312 25.76 3.71 22.75
CA GLU A 312 26.44 2.43 22.83
C GLU A 312 26.45 1.68 21.50
N GLU A 313 27.42 0.77 21.34
CA GLU A 313 27.52 -0.10 20.17
C GLU A 313 26.21 -0.89 19.96
N GLY A 314 25.60 -1.34 21.06
CA GLY A 314 24.40 -2.13 21.09
C GLY A 314 24.61 -3.59 20.68
N GLU A 315 23.54 -4.36 20.72
CA GLU A 315 23.58 -5.75 20.28
C GLU A 315 23.64 -5.84 18.74
N LYS A 316 24.16 -6.96 18.24
CA LYS A 316 24.07 -7.29 16.82
C LYS A 316 22.61 -7.49 16.41
N ILE A 317 22.33 -7.22 15.15
CA ILE A 317 21.00 -7.41 14.57
C ILE A 317 20.65 -8.89 14.60
N ALA A 318 19.63 -9.27 15.34
CA ALA A 318 19.16 -10.65 15.37
C ALA A 318 18.52 -11.00 14.01
N PHE A 319 19.05 -12.03 13.33
CA PHE A 319 18.49 -12.50 12.07
C PHE A 319 18.05 -13.96 12.20
N HIS A 320 16.77 -14.21 11.88
CA HIS A 320 16.16 -15.52 11.96
C HIS A 320 15.48 -15.89 10.63
N GLN A 321 15.82 -17.08 10.12
CA GLN A 321 15.18 -17.66 8.94
C GLN A 321 14.39 -18.88 9.39
N PHE A 322 13.08 -18.83 9.21
CA PHE A 322 12.12 -19.87 9.57
C PHE A 322 11.74 -20.73 8.35
N GLU A 323 11.18 -21.90 8.58
CA GLU A 323 10.64 -22.70 7.48
C GLU A 323 9.32 -22.11 6.98
N THR A 324 8.42 -21.71 7.88
CA THR A 324 7.11 -21.18 7.52
C THR A 324 6.86 -19.79 8.14
N GLY A 325 5.92 -19.04 7.56
CA GLY A 325 5.46 -17.77 8.13
C GLY A 325 4.78 -17.93 9.50
N PHE A 326 4.24 -19.11 9.77
CA PHE A 326 3.68 -19.46 11.07
C PHE A 326 4.77 -19.55 12.14
N ASP A 327 5.89 -20.25 11.84
CA ASP A 327 7.02 -20.36 12.75
C ASP A 327 7.62 -18.98 13.06
N GLU A 328 7.66 -18.10 12.07
CA GLU A 328 8.09 -16.70 12.24
C GLU A 328 7.21 -15.97 13.25
N ALA A 329 5.89 -16.01 13.08
CA ALA A 329 4.95 -15.32 13.96
C ALA A 329 4.97 -15.91 15.39
N ASP A 330 5.08 -17.24 15.51
CA ASP A 330 5.17 -17.93 16.79
C ASP A 330 6.46 -17.57 17.54
N TYR A 331 7.60 -17.48 16.84
CA TYR A 331 8.85 -17.02 17.42
C TYR A 331 8.74 -15.59 17.94
N VAL A 332 8.23 -14.64 17.14
CA VAL A 332 8.09 -13.23 17.53
C VAL A 332 7.22 -13.11 18.78
N ALA A 333 6.09 -13.82 18.83
CA ALA A 333 5.20 -13.82 19.99
C ALA A 333 5.90 -14.36 21.24
N LYS A 334 6.63 -15.47 21.13
CA LYS A 334 7.39 -16.08 22.24
C LYS A 334 8.51 -15.18 22.73
N ASP A 335 9.26 -14.56 21.81
CA ASP A 335 10.38 -13.68 22.14
C ASP A 335 9.90 -12.42 22.89
N ILE A 336 8.85 -11.76 22.39
CA ILE A 336 8.22 -10.62 23.08
C ILE A 336 7.77 -11.02 24.49
N ARG A 337 7.01 -12.11 24.60
CA ARG A 337 6.50 -12.58 25.89
C ARG A 337 7.64 -12.94 26.88
N SER A 338 8.76 -13.51 26.40
CA SER A 338 9.92 -13.81 27.23
C SER A 338 10.54 -12.53 27.77
N LYS A 339 10.83 -11.56 26.89
CA LYS A 339 11.46 -10.28 27.25
C LYS A 339 10.60 -9.47 28.24
N VAL A 340 9.28 -9.47 28.05
CA VAL A 340 8.35 -8.79 28.97
C VAL A 340 8.33 -9.51 30.33
N ARG A 341 8.27 -10.85 30.33
CA ARG A 341 8.29 -11.65 31.58
C ARG A 341 9.61 -11.52 32.34
N GLU A 342 10.72 -11.33 31.64
CA GLU A 342 12.05 -11.08 32.22
C GLU A 342 12.21 -9.63 32.70
N GLY A 343 11.22 -8.77 32.47
CA GLY A 343 11.24 -7.34 32.86
C GLY A 343 12.17 -6.47 32.02
N MET A 344 12.61 -6.96 30.83
CA MET A 344 13.47 -6.18 29.94
C MET A 344 12.68 -5.08 29.22
N TYR A 345 11.44 -5.36 28.82
CA TYR A 345 10.57 -4.44 28.08
C TYR A 345 9.11 -4.53 28.57
N HIS A 346 8.36 -3.47 28.33
CA HIS A 346 6.91 -3.48 28.31
C HIS A 346 6.37 -3.87 26.92
N TYR A 347 5.12 -4.25 26.81
CA TYR A 347 4.53 -4.56 25.50
C TYR A 347 4.58 -3.35 24.57
N GLY A 348 4.34 -2.12 25.06
CA GLY A 348 4.41 -0.87 24.30
C GLY A 348 5.80 -0.49 23.79
N ASP A 349 6.86 -1.10 24.34
CA ASP A 349 8.23 -0.94 23.87
C ASP A 349 8.51 -1.76 22.59
N CYS A 350 7.61 -2.69 22.24
CA CYS A 350 7.77 -3.63 21.14
C CYS A 350 6.88 -3.27 19.94
N ALA A 351 7.47 -3.24 18.74
CA ALA A 351 6.74 -3.08 17.51
C ALA A 351 7.08 -4.17 16.48
N VAL A 352 6.07 -4.70 15.80
CA VAL A 352 6.23 -5.61 14.65
C VAL A 352 5.89 -4.85 13.39
N LEU A 353 6.87 -4.70 12.50
CA LEU A 353 6.76 -3.97 11.25
C LEU A 353 6.77 -4.93 10.07
N TYR A 354 5.83 -4.75 9.15
CA TYR A 354 5.68 -5.57 7.96
C TYR A 354 5.37 -4.71 6.73
N ARG A 355 5.49 -5.30 5.53
CA ARG A 355 5.31 -4.57 4.26
C ARG A 355 3.84 -4.33 3.94
N THR A 356 2.98 -5.31 4.14
CA THR A 356 1.55 -5.23 3.81
C THR A 356 0.66 -5.61 4.98
N ASN A 357 -0.55 -5.04 5.01
CA ASN A 357 -1.52 -5.31 6.08
C ASN A 357 -1.96 -6.78 6.15
N ALA A 358 -1.90 -7.52 5.04
CA ALA A 358 -2.23 -8.95 5.01
C ALA A 358 -1.35 -9.77 5.95
N GLN A 359 -0.08 -9.38 6.10
CA GLN A 359 0.87 -10.07 6.98
C GLN A 359 0.48 -10.04 8.46
N SER A 360 -0.38 -9.09 8.90
CA SER A 360 -0.75 -8.99 10.31
C SER A 360 -1.47 -10.24 10.84
N ARG A 361 -2.24 -10.95 10.00
CA ARG A 361 -3.08 -12.08 10.41
C ARG A 361 -2.33 -13.12 11.24
N LEU A 362 -1.18 -13.60 10.76
CA LEU A 362 -0.42 -14.63 11.48
C LEU A 362 0.07 -14.12 12.87
N PHE A 363 0.47 -12.84 12.94
CA PHE A 363 0.87 -12.22 14.22
C PHE A 363 -0.34 -12.04 15.14
N GLU A 364 -1.46 -11.55 14.62
CA GLU A 364 -2.71 -11.42 15.38
C GLU A 364 -3.12 -12.75 16.00
N GLU A 365 -3.21 -13.83 15.21
CA GLU A 365 -3.57 -15.17 15.67
C GLU A 365 -2.61 -15.71 16.75
N ARG A 366 -1.29 -15.47 16.58
CA ARG A 366 -0.28 -15.89 17.57
C ARG A 366 -0.34 -15.08 18.85
N PHE A 367 -0.57 -13.76 18.75
CA PHE A 367 -0.69 -12.88 19.91
C PHE A 367 -1.94 -13.20 20.73
N ILE A 368 -3.06 -13.47 20.08
CA ILE A 368 -4.28 -13.94 20.71
C ILE A 368 -4.01 -15.25 21.47
N THR A 369 -3.45 -16.26 20.80
CA THR A 369 -3.13 -17.56 21.41
C THR A 369 -2.16 -17.43 22.59
N ALA A 370 -1.22 -16.50 22.53
CA ALA A 370 -0.25 -16.23 23.58
C ALA A 370 -0.76 -15.27 24.67
N SER A 371 -1.98 -14.74 24.55
CA SER A 371 -2.55 -13.68 25.41
C SER A 371 -1.68 -12.44 25.49
N ILE A 372 -1.11 -12.01 24.35
CA ILE A 372 -0.32 -10.79 24.22
C ILE A 372 -1.25 -9.68 23.74
N PRO A 373 -1.42 -8.58 24.51
CA PRO A 373 -2.19 -7.44 24.06
C PRO A 373 -1.51 -6.75 22.87
N TYR A 374 -2.26 -6.42 21.83
CA TYR A 374 -1.72 -5.76 20.65
C TYR A 374 -2.69 -4.72 20.07
N LYS A 375 -2.16 -3.78 19.30
CA LYS A 375 -2.94 -2.78 18.55
C LYS A 375 -2.40 -2.63 17.13
N ILE A 376 -3.31 -2.62 16.14
CA ILE A 376 -2.95 -2.35 14.74
C ILE A 376 -3.05 -0.84 14.47
N VAL A 377 -1.95 -0.25 14.06
CA VAL A 377 -1.89 1.18 13.72
C VAL A 377 -2.11 1.36 12.21
N GLY A 378 -3.07 2.23 11.87
CA GLY A 378 -3.42 2.52 10.48
C GLY A 378 -4.24 1.44 9.78
N GLY A 379 -4.84 0.53 10.56
CA GLY A 379 -5.67 -0.56 10.05
C GLY A 379 -6.73 -0.98 11.04
N VAL A 380 -7.51 -1.97 10.65
CA VAL A 380 -8.42 -2.71 11.52
C VAL A 380 -7.99 -4.17 11.58
N ASN A 381 -8.35 -4.87 12.64
CA ASN A 381 -8.06 -6.29 12.82
C ASN A 381 -8.49 -7.09 11.59
N PHE A 382 -7.74 -8.13 11.26
CA PHE A 382 -7.91 -8.86 10.00
C PHE A 382 -9.35 -9.29 9.74
N TYR A 383 -9.97 -9.96 10.70
CA TYR A 383 -11.35 -10.45 10.57
C TYR A 383 -12.43 -9.35 10.66
N SER A 384 -12.05 -8.14 11.05
CA SER A 384 -12.93 -6.96 11.07
C SER A 384 -12.90 -6.17 9.76
N ARG A 385 -11.98 -6.48 8.83
CA ARG A 385 -11.89 -5.84 7.51
C ARG A 385 -13.14 -6.11 6.67
N ARG A 386 -13.55 -5.10 5.91
CA ARG A 386 -14.80 -5.14 5.15
C ARG A 386 -14.86 -6.32 4.19
N GLU A 387 -13.85 -6.50 3.34
CA GLU A 387 -13.76 -7.57 2.35
C GLU A 387 -13.77 -8.95 2.99
N ILE A 388 -13.13 -9.11 4.16
CA ILE A 388 -13.10 -10.35 4.92
C ILE A 388 -14.48 -10.64 5.50
N LYS A 389 -15.12 -9.64 6.15
CA LYS A 389 -16.49 -9.77 6.65
C LYS A 389 -17.50 -10.08 5.54
N ASP A 390 -17.30 -9.54 4.33
CA ASP A 390 -18.17 -9.80 3.20
C ASP A 390 -18.06 -11.27 2.76
N LEU A 391 -16.84 -11.80 2.61
CA LEU A 391 -16.62 -13.20 2.22
C LEU A 391 -17.03 -14.18 3.31
N LEU A 392 -16.74 -13.87 4.58
CA LEU A 392 -17.25 -14.68 5.71
C LEU A 392 -18.79 -14.68 5.77
N ALA A 393 -19.45 -13.58 5.42
CA ALA A 393 -20.90 -13.55 5.36
C ALA A 393 -21.46 -14.41 4.20
N TYR A 394 -20.75 -14.54 3.09
CA TYR A 394 -21.06 -15.53 2.06
C TYR A 394 -20.96 -16.95 2.62
N LEU A 395 -19.84 -17.28 3.24
CA LEU A 395 -19.63 -18.59 3.85
C LEU A 395 -20.69 -18.91 4.90
N LYS A 396 -20.99 -17.97 5.81
CA LYS A 396 -22.07 -18.11 6.82
C LYS A 396 -23.44 -18.33 6.18
N THR A 397 -23.77 -17.62 5.11
CA THR A 397 -25.03 -17.80 4.40
C THR A 397 -25.12 -19.17 3.72
N ILE A 398 -24.01 -19.69 3.21
CA ILE A 398 -23.94 -21.00 2.59
C ILE A 398 -24.06 -22.10 3.64
N ASP A 399 -23.39 -21.97 4.78
CA ASP A 399 -23.49 -22.89 5.90
C ASP A 399 -24.89 -22.82 6.53
N ASN A 400 -25.32 -21.65 6.98
CA ASN A 400 -26.58 -21.40 7.66
C ASN A 400 -27.39 -20.27 7.00
N ALA A 401 -28.30 -20.62 6.12
CA ALA A 401 -29.15 -19.67 5.41
C ALA A 401 -30.22 -19.00 6.31
N MET A 402 -30.28 -19.33 7.59
CA MET A 402 -31.16 -18.65 8.57
C MET A 402 -30.51 -17.42 9.20
N ASP A 403 -29.24 -17.16 8.95
CA ASP A 403 -28.55 -15.93 9.40
C ASP A 403 -28.91 -14.75 8.50
N ASP A 404 -29.99 -14.06 8.86
CA ASP A 404 -30.50 -12.90 8.13
C ASP A 404 -29.49 -11.74 8.06
N LEU A 405 -28.61 -11.59 9.06
CA LEU A 405 -27.57 -10.55 9.05
C LEU A 405 -26.53 -10.82 7.96
N ALA A 406 -26.07 -12.06 7.86
CA ALA A 406 -25.15 -12.48 6.82
C ALA A 406 -25.76 -12.30 5.41
N VAL A 407 -27.01 -12.75 5.20
CA VAL A 407 -27.73 -12.62 3.93
C VAL A 407 -27.86 -11.15 3.53
N ARG A 408 -28.29 -10.28 4.44
CA ARG A 408 -28.46 -8.84 4.18
C ARG A 408 -27.18 -8.15 3.83
N ARG A 409 -26.08 -8.56 4.44
CA ARG A 409 -24.76 -8.01 4.15
C ARG A 409 -24.34 -8.26 2.71
N ILE A 410 -24.54 -9.46 2.17
CA ILE A 410 -24.01 -9.88 0.88
C ILE A 410 -24.95 -9.72 -0.33
N ILE A 411 -26.24 -9.50 -0.11
CA ILE A 411 -27.23 -9.47 -1.20
C ILE A 411 -26.90 -8.41 -2.29
N ASN A 412 -26.21 -7.32 -1.91
CA ASN A 412 -25.73 -6.28 -2.80
C ASN A 412 -24.20 -6.14 -2.82
N VAL A 413 -23.47 -7.14 -2.44
CA VAL A 413 -22.00 -7.14 -2.45
C VAL A 413 -21.53 -8.39 -3.20
N PRO A 414 -20.95 -8.24 -4.39
CA PRO A 414 -20.89 -7.07 -5.28
C PRO A 414 -22.25 -6.52 -5.67
N LYS A 415 -22.26 -5.30 -6.19
CA LYS A 415 -23.48 -4.53 -6.41
C LYS A 415 -24.43 -5.18 -7.43
N ARG A 416 -25.67 -5.55 -7.00
CA ARG A 416 -26.70 -6.18 -7.84
C ARG A 416 -27.86 -5.26 -8.19
N GLY A 417 -27.87 -4.03 -7.66
CA GLY A 417 -28.92 -3.05 -7.92
C GLY A 417 -30.27 -3.41 -7.28
N ILE A 418 -30.25 -4.12 -6.14
CA ILE A 418 -31.42 -4.41 -5.32
C ILE A 418 -31.56 -3.26 -4.32
N GLY A 419 -32.60 -2.44 -4.47
CA GLY A 419 -32.79 -1.24 -3.65
C GLY A 419 -33.27 -1.54 -2.22
N ALA A 420 -33.01 -0.60 -1.30
CA ALA A 420 -33.43 -0.70 0.09
C ALA A 420 -34.94 -0.93 0.25
N THR A 421 -35.77 -0.25 -0.58
CA THR A 421 -37.23 -0.45 -0.60
C THR A 421 -37.62 -1.89 -0.97
N THR A 422 -36.89 -2.53 -1.89
CA THR A 422 -37.11 -3.94 -2.25
C THR A 422 -36.80 -4.85 -1.07
N LEU A 423 -35.67 -4.62 -0.39
CA LEU A 423 -35.28 -5.38 0.78
C LEU A 423 -36.25 -5.23 1.95
N SER A 424 -36.78 -4.01 2.17
CA SER A 424 -37.83 -3.77 3.17
C SER A 424 -39.09 -4.58 2.85
N ARG A 425 -39.57 -4.58 1.60
CA ARG A 425 -40.75 -5.34 1.21
C ARG A 425 -40.57 -6.85 1.32
N VAL A 426 -39.36 -7.35 1.06
CA VAL A 426 -39.03 -8.77 1.31
C VAL A 426 -39.05 -9.07 2.80
N GLN A 427 -38.61 -8.14 3.65
CA GLN A 427 -38.66 -8.30 5.10
C GLN A 427 -40.11 -8.30 5.61
N ASP A 428 -40.93 -7.35 5.16
CA ASP A 428 -42.35 -7.29 5.53
C ASP A 428 -43.04 -8.61 5.18
N TYR A 429 -42.77 -9.16 4.00
CA TYR A 429 -43.32 -10.47 3.59
C TYR A 429 -42.78 -11.63 4.46
N ALA A 430 -41.49 -11.59 4.83
CA ALA A 430 -40.89 -12.58 5.72
C ALA A 430 -41.56 -12.57 7.10
N ASP A 431 -41.79 -11.39 7.66
CA ASP A 431 -42.39 -11.20 8.97
C ASP A 431 -43.88 -11.64 8.97
N GLU A 432 -44.65 -11.27 7.93
CA GLU A 432 -46.05 -11.66 7.77
C GLU A 432 -46.24 -13.18 7.64
N ASN A 433 -45.27 -13.87 7.02
CA ASN A 433 -45.34 -15.31 6.77
C ASN A 433 -44.49 -16.15 7.73
N SER A 434 -43.89 -15.54 8.78
CA SER A 434 -42.97 -16.20 9.72
C SER A 434 -41.85 -16.97 9.06
N LEU A 435 -41.25 -16.36 7.99
CA LEU A 435 -40.15 -16.91 7.24
C LEU A 435 -38.82 -16.19 7.61
N THR A 436 -37.69 -16.89 7.40
CA THR A 436 -36.39 -16.21 7.39
C THR A 436 -36.28 -15.33 6.14
N PHE A 437 -35.43 -14.30 6.22
CA PHE A 437 -35.22 -13.38 5.10
C PHE A 437 -34.77 -14.12 3.83
N TYR A 438 -33.89 -15.12 3.94
CA TYR A 438 -33.47 -15.94 2.82
C TYR A 438 -34.61 -16.78 2.22
N ASN A 439 -35.47 -17.34 3.05
CA ASN A 439 -36.64 -18.07 2.54
C ASN A 439 -37.62 -17.16 1.84
N ALA A 440 -37.84 -15.94 2.30
CA ALA A 440 -38.62 -14.94 1.59
C ALA A 440 -37.97 -14.53 0.24
N LEU A 441 -36.63 -14.44 0.18
CA LEU A 441 -35.91 -14.20 -1.09
C LEU A 441 -36.14 -15.33 -2.12
N LYS A 442 -36.23 -16.60 -1.68
CA LYS A 442 -36.57 -17.73 -2.57
C LYS A 442 -37.94 -17.60 -3.16
N MET A 443 -38.86 -16.99 -2.44
CA MET A 443 -40.26 -16.74 -2.87
C MET A 443 -40.42 -15.34 -3.49
N ALA A 444 -39.35 -14.68 -3.91
CA ALA A 444 -39.39 -13.30 -4.43
C ALA A 444 -40.36 -13.10 -5.59
N GLU A 445 -40.64 -14.14 -6.38
CA GLU A 445 -41.62 -14.07 -7.49
C GLU A 445 -43.08 -14.01 -6.99
N GLU A 446 -43.34 -14.49 -5.77
CA GLU A 446 -44.65 -14.49 -5.13
C GLU A 446 -44.95 -13.15 -4.43
N ILE A 447 -43.92 -12.34 -4.16
CA ILE A 447 -44.06 -11.04 -3.51
C ILE A 447 -44.48 -9.99 -4.53
N GLY A 448 -45.76 -9.83 -4.75
CA GLY A 448 -46.33 -8.91 -5.77
C GLY A 448 -45.83 -7.45 -5.64
N THR A 449 -45.50 -7.01 -4.41
CA THR A 449 -45.07 -5.63 -4.14
C THR A 449 -43.67 -5.27 -4.65
N ILE A 450 -42.80 -6.27 -4.93
CA ILE A 450 -41.44 -6.02 -5.43
C ILE A 450 -41.33 -6.03 -6.97
N GLY A 451 -42.35 -6.57 -7.68
CA GLY A 451 -42.46 -6.53 -9.14
C GLY A 451 -41.18 -7.02 -9.84
N ARG A 452 -40.67 -6.20 -10.80
CA ARG A 452 -39.47 -6.55 -11.61
C ARG A 452 -38.18 -6.73 -10.81
N ALA A 453 -38.15 -6.32 -9.54
CA ALA A 453 -36.95 -6.47 -8.72
C ALA A 453 -36.68 -7.94 -8.35
N SER A 454 -37.73 -8.83 -8.41
CA SER A 454 -37.57 -10.28 -8.22
C SER A 454 -36.54 -10.89 -9.19
N ALA A 455 -36.49 -10.42 -10.44
CA ALA A 455 -35.53 -10.88 -11.44
C ALA A 455 -34.05 -10.58 -11.06
N LYS A 456 -33.80 -9.60 -10.18
CA LYS A 456 -32.46 -9.29 -9.65
C LYS A 456 -32.09 -10.13 -8.44
N ILE A 457 -33.10 -10.60 -7.70
CA ILE A 457 -32.92 -11.45 -6.51
C ILE A 457 -32.61 -12.89 -6.91
N ARG A 458 -33.27 -13.40 -7.95
CA ARG A 458 -33.14 -14.79 -8.42
C ARG A 458 -31.69 -15.25 -8.66
N PRO A 459 -30.81 -14.49 -9.38
CA PRO A 459 -29.41 -14.91 -9.56
C PRO A 459 -28.66 -15.08 -8.24
N PHE A 460 -28.93 -14.24 -7.24
CA PHE A 460 -28.33 -14.36 -5.91
C PHE A 460 -28.79 -15.65 -5.21
N VAL A 461 -30.10 -15.93 -5.21
CA VAL A 461 -30.63 -17.16 -4.62
C VAL A 461 -30.05 -18.41 -5.31
N MET A 462 -29.99 -18.39 -6.64
CA MET A 462 -29.42 -19.52 -7.41
C MET A 462 -27.92 -19.71 -7.10
N LEU A 463 -27.14 -18.64 -6.95
CA LEU A 463 -25.75 -18.69 -6.55
C LEU A 463 -25.60 -19.41 -5.20
N ILE A 464 -26.32 -18.95 -4.17
CA ILE A 464 -26.25 -19.56 -2.84
C ILE A 464 -26.69 -21.02 -2.85
N GLN A 465 -27.76 -21.37 -3.57
CA GLN A 465 -28.22 -22.76 -3.71
C GLN A 465 -27.18 -23.63 -4.41
N SER A 466 -26.56 -23.13 -5.48
CA SER A 466 -25.48 -23.82 -6.20
C SER A 466 -24.31 -24.13 -5.28
N MET A 467 -23.84 -23.13 -4.53
CA MET A 467 -22.72 -23.31 -3.58
C MET A 467 -23.08 -24.30 -2.47
N ARG A 468 -24.28 -24.22 -1.90
CA ARG A 468 -24.75 -25.18 -0.90
C ARG A 468 -24.81 -26.63 -1.42
N SER A 469 -25.19 -26.82 -2.68
CA SER A 469 -25.21 -28.17 -3.28
C SER A 469 -23.82 -28.77 -3.50
N LYS A 470 -22.79 -27.94 -3.55
CA LYS A 470 -21.40 -28.37 -3.73
C LYS A 470 -20.68 -28.68 -2.43
N LEU A 471 -21.17 -28.19 -1.28
CA LEU A 471 -20.52 -28.35 0.03
C LEU A 471 -19.99 -29.77 0.33
N PRO A 472 -20.72 -30.86 -0.01
CA PRO A 472 -20.21 -32.22 0.25
C PRO A 472 -19.03 -32.64 -0.64
N TYR A 473 -18.69 -31.88 -1.67
CA TYR A 473 -17.80 -32.30 -2.76
C TYR A 473 -16.58 -31.40 -2.94
N ILE A 474 -16.57 -30.22 -2.33
CA ILE A 474 -15.49 -29.24 -2.48
C ILE A 474 -14.99 -28.81 -1.11
N SER A 475 -13.72 -28.43 -1.04
CA SER A 475 -13.10 -27.93 0.18
C SER A 475 -13.53 -26.47 0.51
N VAL A 476 -13.23 -25.98 1.69
CA VAL A 476 -13.56 -24.60 2.12
C VAL A 476 -12.81 -23.58 1.26
N SER A 477 -11.55 -23.87 0.93
CA SER A 477 -10.72 -23.02 0.08
C SER A 477 -11.24 -22.97 -1.37
N GLU A 478 -11.64 -24.12 -1.92
CA GLU A 478 -12.28 -24.20 -3.25
C GLU A 478 -13.61 -23.46 -3.28
N LEU A 479 -14.44 -23.62 -2.23
CA LEU A 479 -15.70 -22.91 -2.09
C LEU A 479 -15.48 -21.39 -2.07
N LEU A 480 -14.47 -20.91 -1.33
CA LEU A 480 -14.13 -19.49 -1.24
C LEU A 480 -13.68 -18.94 -2.60
N GLN A 481 -12.84 -19.69 -3.32
CA GLN A 481 -12.42 -19.31 -4.68
C GLN A 481 -13.60 -19.27 -5.65
N GLU A 482 -14.51 -20.24 -5.63
CA GLU A 482 -15.71 -20.22 -6.46
C GLU A 482 -16.62 -19.03 -6.13
N ILE A 483 -16.81 -18.67 -4.85
CA ILE A 483 -17.56 -17.47 -4.46
C ILE A 483 -16.93 -16.22 -5.08
N ILE A 484 -15.63 -16.08 -5.00
CA ILE A 484 -14.90 -14.92 -5.53
C ILE A 484 -15.06 -14.84 -7.05
N GLU A 485 -14.94 -15.96 -7.76
CA GLU A 485 -15.04 -16.03 -9.22
C GLU A 485 -16.47 -15.75 -9.71
N GLU A 486 -17.46 -16.45 -9.17
CA GLU A 486 -18.87 -16.35 -9.58
C GLU A 486 -19.49 -14.97 -9.24
N THR A 487 -19.08 -14.38 -8.11
CA THR A 487 -19.53 -13.04 -7.74
C THR A 487 -18.79 -11.95 -8.50
N GLY A 488 -17.56 -12.21 -8.96
CA GLY A 488 -16.67 -11.23 -9.55
C GLY A 488 -16.12 -10.22 -8.53
N TYR A 489 -16.06 -10.58 -7.24
CA TYR A 489 -15.65 -9.69 -6.15
C TYR A 489 -14.25 -9.11 -6.39
N VAL A 490 -13.26 -9.96 -6.67
CA VAL A 490 -11.88 -9.53 -6.96
C VAL A 490 -11.81 -8.74 -8.27
N ARG A 491 -12.55 -9.15 -9.32
CA ARG A 491 -12.60 -8.37 -10.58
C ARG A 491 -13.11 -6.94 -10.38
N GLU A 492 -14.04 -6.74 -9.44
CA GLU A 492 -14.52 -5.40 -9.11
C GLU A 492 -13.42 -4.57 -8.43
N LEU A 493 -12.62 -5.17 -7.54
CA LEU A 493 -11.47 -4.52 -6.92
C LEU A 493 -10.34 -4.23 -7.92
N GLU A 494 -9.98 -5.20 -8.77
CA GLU A 494 -8.97 -5.00 -9.84
C GLU A 494 -9.34 -3.82 -10.76
N ALA A 495 -10.64 -3.69 -11.08
CA ALA A 495 -11.11 -2.59 -11.91
C ALA A 495 -11.05 -1.22 -11.21
N GLU A 496 -10.94 -1.15 -9.88
CA GLU A 496 -10.68 0.10 -9.14
C GLU A 496 -9.27 0.63 -9.40
N ASN A 497 -8.29 -0.24 -9.67
CA ASN A 497 -6.89 0.08 -9.96
C ASN A 497 -6.29 1.08 -8.95
N THR A 498 -6.55 0.89 -7.66
CA THR A 498 -6.04 1.68 -6.55
C THR A 498 -5.21 0.82 -5.62
N GLU A 499 -4.28 1.41 -4.90
CA GLU A 499 -3.48 0.71 -3.89
C GLU A 499 -4.37 0.09 -2.79
N GLU A 500 -5.42 0.80 -2.37
CA GLU A 500 -6.40 0.30 -1.40
C GLU A 500 -7.10 -0.97 -1.90
N ALA A 501 -7.48 -1.01 -3.19
CA ALA A 501 -8.07 -2.19 -3.79
C ALA A 501 -7.07 -3.36 -3.85
N GLN A 502 -5.80 -3.08 -4.14
CA GLN A 502 -4.74 -4.09 -4.13
C GLN A 502 -4.53 -4.66 -2.72
N GLN A 503 -4.51 -3.83 -1.68
CA GLN A 503 -4.44 -4.28 -0.29
C GLN A 503 -5.63 -5.15 0.11
N ARG A 504 -6.83 -4.85 -0.38
CA ARG A 504 -8.02 -5.69 -0.16
C ARG A 504 -7.89 -7.05 -0.86
N ILE A 505 -7.33 -7.09 -2.06
CA ILE A 505 -7.07 -8.35 -2.77
C ILE A 505 -6.05 -9.19 -1.98
N GLU A 506 -4.98 -8.59 -1.48
CA GLU A 506 -4.01 -9.28 -0.62
C GLU A 506 -4.65 -9.84 0.67
N ASN A 507 -5.59 -9.11 1.27
CA ASN A 507 -6.35 -9.60 2.41
C ASN A 507 -7.24 -10.80 2.05
N ILE A 508 -7.84 -10.80 0.86
CA ILE A 508 -8.64 -11.93 0.35
C ILE A 508 -7.75 -13.14 0.10
N ASP A 509 -6.59 -12.94 -0.51
CA ASP A 509 -5.58 -13.99 -0.72
C ASP A 509 -5.14 -14.62 0.61
N GLU A 510 -5.02 -13.81 1.66
CA GLU A 510 -4.67 -14.28 3.00
C GLU A 510 -5.83 -15.07 3.67
N LEU A 511 -7.08 -14.72 3.40
CA LEU A 511 -8.22 -15.52 3.84
C LEU A 511 -8.26 -16.90 3.15
N ILE A 512 -7.94 -16.95 1.86
CA ILE A 512 -7.81 -18.23 1.14
C ILE A 512 -6.68 -19.07 1.76
N SER A 513 -5.54 -18.45 2.05
CA SER A 513 -4.42 -19.12 2.71
C SER A 513 -4.79 -19.68 4.08
N LYS A 514 -5.62 -18.96 4.84
CA LYS A 514 -6.16 -19.43 6.14
C LYS A 514 -7.06 -20.65 5.94
N ALA A 515 -7.93 -20.66 4.93
CA ALA A 515 -8.80 -21.79 4.65
C ALA A 515 -7.99 -23.05 4.30
N VAL A 516 -6.95 -22.92 3.46
CA VAL A 516 -6.04 -24.06 3.15
C VAL A 516 -5.31 -24.55 4.40
N THR A 517 -4.79 -23.64 5.23
CA THR A 517 -4.11 -23.99 6.49
C THR A 517 -5.04 -24.78 7.42
N TYR A 518 -6.30 -24.36 7.53
CA TYR A 518 -7.32 -25.06 8.31
C TYR A 518 -7.56 -26.47 7.76
N GLU A 519 -7.70 -26.64 6.44
CA GLU A 519 -7.89 -27.92 5.78
C GLU A 519 -6.71 -28.89 5.99
N GLU A 520 -5.49 -28.37 6.04
CA GLU A 520 -4.29 -29.16 6.32
C GLU A 520 -4.16 -29.58 7.78
N SER A 521 -4.76 -28.83 8.71
CA SER A 521 -4.63 -29.06 10.16
C SER A 521 -5.72 -29.99 10.74
N GLU A 522 -6.86 -30.13 10.06
CA GLU A 522 -8.01 -30.91 10.53
C GLU A 522 -8.14 -32.24 9.80
N GLU A 523 -8.48 -33.31 10.52
CA GLU A 523 -8.69 -34.64 9.93
C GLU A 523 -9.95 -34.68 9.06
N GLU A 524 -11.02 -33.98 9.45
CA GLU A 524 -12.28 -33.85 8.72
C GLU A 524 -12.67 -32.36 8.63
N PRO A 525 -12.08 -31.59 7.73
CA PRO A 525 -12.35 -30.17 7.63
C PRO A 525 -13.76 -29.90 7.14
N THR A 526 -14.50 -29.04 7.86
CA THR A 526 -15.86 -28.64 7.52
C THR A 526 -15.99 -27.13 7.45
N LEU A 527 -16.96 -26.62 6.67
CA LEU A 527 -17.24 -25.19 6.61
C LEU A 527 -17.63 -24.62 7.98
N SER A 528 -18.49 -25.34 8.71
CA SER A 528 -18.91 -24.93 10.05
C SER A 528 -17.73 -24.83 11.03
N GLY A 529 -16.82 -25.82 11.00
CA GLY A 529 -15.61 -25.82 11.82
C GLY A 529 -14.67 -24.65 11.49
N PHE A 530 -14.49 -24.35 10.20
CA PHE A 530 -13.73 -23.18 9.79
C PHE A 530 -14.33 -21.87 10.31
N LEU A 531 -15.66 -21.71 10.20
CA LEU A 531 -16.37 -20.52 10.70
C LEU A 531 -16.30 -20.41 12.22
N GLU A 532 -16.32 -21.53 12.95
CA GLU A 532 -16.14 -21.57 14.40
C GLU A 532 -14.72 -21.12 14.79
N GLU A 533 -13.69 -21.66 14.15
CA GLU A 533 -12.30 -21.24 14.39
C GLU A 533 -12.11 -19.73 14.15
N VAL A 534 -12.63 -19.22 13.04
CA VAL A 534 -12.56 -17.79 12.72
C VAL A 534 -13.32 -16.95 13.76
N ALA A 535 -14.49 -17.40 14.21
CA ALA A 535 -15.30 -16.69 15.21
C ALA A 535 -14.56 -16.60 16.56
N LEU A 536 -13.93 -17.68 17.00
CA LEU A 536 -13.16 -17.73 18.24
C LEU A 536 -11.97 -16.75 18.22
N VAL A 537 -11.33 -16.58 17.09
CA VAL A 537 -10.25 -15.61 16.92
C VAL A 537 -10.79 -14.18 16.93
N ALA A 538 -11.91 -13.91 16.26
CA ALA A 538 -12.49 -12.57 16.13
C ALA A 538 -13.05 -12.00 17.44
N ASP A 539 -13.56 -12.84 18.35
CA ASP A 539 -14.18 -12.40 19.61
C ASP A 539 -13.15 -11.96 20.68
N ILE A 540 -11.91 -12.43 20.59
CA ILE A 540 -10.84 -12.11 21.55
C ILE A 540 -10.21 -10.71 21.29
N ASP A 541 -10.55 -10.10 20.17
CA ASP A 541 -9.97 -8.83 19.70
C ASP A 541 -10.44 -7.55 20.43
N SER A 542 -11.27 -7.64 21.48
CA SER A 542 -11.70 -6.49 22.28
C SER A 542 -10.62 -6.10 23.29
N VAL A 543 -9.58 -5.36 22.85
CA VAL A 543 -8.51 -4.85 23.73
C VAL A 543 -8.98 -3.56 24.41
N ASP A 544 -8.84 -3.50 25.74
CA ASP A 544 -8.99 -2.28 26.52
C ASP A 544 -7.88 -1.26 26.14
N GLU A 545 -8.25 -0.10 25.64
CA GLU A 545 -7.33 0.95 25.19
C GLU A 545 -6.41 1.50 26.30
N THR A 546 -6.66 1.15 27.56
CA THR A 546 -5.86 1.59 28.71
C THR A 546 -4.68 0.65 29.00
N GLN A 547 -4.57 -0.48 28.31
CA GLN A 547 -3.53 -1.48 28.55
C GLN A 547 -2.25 -1.21 27.74
N ASP A 548 -1.12 -1.66 28.30
CA ASP A 548 0.17 -1.75 27.62
C ASP A 548 0.10 -2.80 26.49
N TYR A 549 0.37 -2.45 25.24
CA TYR A 549 0.17 -3.32 24.07
C TYR A 549 1.30 -3.26 23.05
N VAL A 550 1.56 -4.39 22.39
CA VAL A 550 2.47 -4.46 21.23
C VAL A 550 1.86 -3.76 20.04
N VAL A 551 2.66 -3.01 19.31
CA VAL A 551 2.19 -2.32 18.12
C VAL A 551 2.47 -3.13 16.86
N LEU A 552 1.42 -3.42 16.09
CA LEU A 552 1.48 -4.02 14.75
C LEU A 552 1.22 -2.95 13.71
N MET A 553 2.11 -2.79 12.71
CA MET A 553 1.91 -1.79 11.66
C MET A 553 2.71 -2.07 10.40
N THR A 554 2.29 -1.42 9.30
CA THR A 554 3.12 -1.43 8.10
C THR A 554 4.35 -0.53 8.27
N LEU A 555 5.40 -0.82 7.50
CA LEU A 555 6.61 0.01 7.46
C LEU A 555 6.31 1.49 7.12
N HIS A 556 5.32 1.75 6.26
CA HIS A 556 4.88 3.12 5.94
C HIS A 556 4.27 3.85 7.15
N SER A 557 3.44 3.14 7.92
CA SER A 557 2.82 3.69 9.13
C SER A 557 3.83 3.94 10.25
N ALA A 558 4.98 3.28 10.20
CA ALA A 558 6.04 3.41 11.21
C ALA A 558 6.88 4.70 11.05
N LYS A 559 6.74 5.42 9.92
CA LYS A 559 7.45 6.70 9.73
C LYS A 559 7.04 7.71 10.80
N GLY A 560 8.03 8.34 11.43
CA GLY A 560 7.83 9.28 12.54
C GLY A 560 7.80 8.64 13.93
N LEU A 561 7.59 7.32 14.03
CA LEU A 561 7.56 6.58 15.29
C LEU A 561 8.93 5.98 15.63
N GLU A 562 9.08 5.48 16.88
CA GLU A 562 10.33 4.85 17.35
C GLU A 562 10.04 3.96 18.57
N PHE A 563 10.73 2.81 18.62
CA PHE A 563 10.50 1.79 19.64
C PHE A 563 11.82 1.22 20.16
N PRO A 564 11.93 0.88 21.47
CA PRO A 564 13.09 0.20 22.02
C PRO A 564 13.41 -1.10 21.28
N GLN A 565 12.40 -1.96 21.04
CA GLN A 565 12.52 -3.23 20.33
C GLN A 565 11.68 -3.24 19.06
N VAL A 566 12.31 -3.49 17.90
CA VAL A 566 11.62 -3.60 16.61
C VAL A 566 11.84 -4.99 16.01
N TYR A 567 10.77 -5.58 15.50
CA TYR A 567 10.76 -6.79 14.69
C TYR A 567 10.41 -6.43 13.25
N LEU A 568 11.34 -6.62 12.30
CA LEU A 568 11.10 -6.51 10.86
C LEU A 568 10.77 -7.89 10.32
N ALA A 569 9.51 -8.14 10.02
CA ALA A 569 9.02 -9.45 9.60
C ALA A 569 8.81 -9.52 8.08
N GLY A 570 8.93 -10.74 7.53
CA GLY A 570 8.69 -11.00 6.12
C GLY A 570 9.76 -10.42 5.21
N MET A 571 11.02 -10.42 5.63
CA MET A 571 12.14 -9.90 4.84
C MET A 571 12.56 -10.87 3.74
N GLU A 572 11.74 -10.94 2.68
CA GLU A 572 11.83 -11.91 1.57
C GLU A 572 11.69 -11.23 0.21
N ASP A 573 12.55 -11.56 -0.77
CA ASP A 573 12.38 -11.12 -2.16
C ASP A 573 11.07 -11.70 -2.73
N GLY A 574 10.20 -10.83 -3.22
CA GLY A 574 8.83 -11.13 -3.65
C GLY A 574 7.76 -10.61 -2.68
N LEU A 575 8.10 -10.47 -1.38
CA LEU A 575 7.26 -9.86 -0.36
C LEU A 575 7.79 -8.47 0.03
N PHE A 576 9.08 -8.39 0.35
CA PHE A 576 9.78 -7.14 0.60
C PHE A 576 11.27 -7.22 0.16
N PRO A 577 11.62 -6.65 -1.01
CA PRO A 577 10.76 -5.91 -1.95
C PRO A 577 9.68 -6.78 -2.61
N GLY A 578 8.53 -6.15 -2.89
CA GLY A 578 7.42 -6.82 -3.55
C GLY A 578 7.69 -7.18 -5.01
N PHE A 579 6.98 -8.19 -5.57
CA PHE A 579 7.10 -8.57 -6.97
C PHE A 579 6.83 -7.41 -7.92
N GLY A 580 5.89 -6.51 -7.59
CA GLY A 580 5.58 -5.32 -8.38
C GLY A 580 6.81 -4.45 -8.61
N ALA A 581 7.61 -4.20 -7.56
CA ALA A 581 8.84 -3.42 -7.65
C ALA A 581 9.95 -4.17 -8.40
N ILE A 582 10.05 -5.49 -8.23
CA ILE A 582 11.07 -6.32 -8.90
C ILE A 582 10.84 -6.41 -10.40
N CYS A 583 9.57 -6.45 -10.83
CA CYS A 583 9.15 -6.64 -12.22
C CYS A 583 8.66 -5.35 -12.90
N ALA A 584 8.83 -4.19 -12.27
CA ALA A 584 8.42 -2.90 -12.82
C ALA A 584 9.15 -2.55 -14.13
N GLU A 585 8.63 -1.60 -14.90
CA GLU A 585 9.30 -1.07 -16.10
C GLU A 585 10.66 -0.44 -15.76
N ASN A 586 10.76 0.22 -14.60
CA ASN A 586 12.04 0.73 -14.05
C ASN A 586 12.33 0.08 -12.68
N PRO A 587 12.83 -1.16 -12.65
CA PRO A 587 13.05 -1.89 -11.41
C PRO A 587 14.03 -1.19 -10.47
N THR A 588 15.02 -0.46 -11.01
CA THR A 588 16.02 0.22 -10.20
C THR A 588 15.39 1.29 -9.32
N ALA A 589 14.56 2.15 -9.89
CA ALA A 589 13.90 3.22 -9.14
C ALA A 589 12.92 2.68 -8.08
N GLU A 590 12.15 1.63 -8.43
CA GLU A 590 11.20 1.02 -7.50
C GLU A 590 11.92 0.27 -6.35
N ILE A 591 13.02 -0.43 -6.64
CA ILE A 591 13.84 -1.07 -5.60
C ILE A 591 14.52 -0.03 -4.71
N GLU A 592 14.95 1.11 -5.24
CA GLU A 592 15.48 2.20 -4.41
C GLU A 592 14.43 2.76 -3.44
N GLU A 593 13.17 2.86 -3.85
CA GLU A 593 12.08 3.28 -2.97
C GLU A 593 11.80 2.24 -1.89
N GLU A 594 11.69 0.96 -2.25
CA GLU A 594 11.54 -0.14 -1.27
C GLU A 594 12.75 -0.20 -0.31
N ARG A 595 13.97 0.13 -0.77
CA ARG A 595 15.16 0.20 0.08
C ARG A 595 15.11 1.36 1.08
N ARG A 596 14.56 2.54 0.67
CA ARG A 596 14.27 3.63 1.63
C ARG A 596 13.27 3.18 2.69
N LEU A 597 12.26 2.40 2.29
CA LEU A 597 11.31 1.84 3.23
C LEU A 597 11.97 0.86 4.21
N ALA A 598 12.92 0.02 3.74
CA ALA A 598 13.72 -0.84 4.62
C ALA A 598 14.58 -0.01 5.59
N TYR A 599 15.23 1.05 5.08
CA TYR A 599 15.98 2.00 5.90
C TYR A 599 15.09 2.67 6.96
N VAL A 600 13.86 3.09 6.59
CA VAL A 600 12.90 3.62 7.56
C VAL A 600 12.62 2.57 8.64
N GLY A 601 12.32 1.33 8.29
CA GLY A 601 12.04 0.27 9.26
C GLY A 601 13.19 0.01 10.22
N ILE A 602 14.43 -0.12 9.71
CA ILE A 602 15.63 -0.31 10.52
C ILE A 602 15.82 0.85 11.51
N THR A 603 15.65 2.08 11.06
CA THR A 603 15.86 3.29 11.88
C THR A 603 14.72 3.58 12.86
N ARG A 604 13.68 2.74 12.95
CA ARG A 604 12.67 2.83 14.03
C ARG A 604 13.16 2.24 15.33
N ALA A 605 14.13 1.33 15.29
CA ALA A 605 14.68 0.70 16.47
C ALA A 605 15.62 1.66 17.24
N LYS A 606 15.43 1.72 18.55
CA LYS A 606 16.34 2.43 19.49
C LYS A 606 17.46 1.52 19.96
N GLU A 607 17.11 0.39 20.56
CA GLU A 607 18.03 -0.48 21.29
C GLU A 607 18.28 -1.79 20.56
N ARG A 608 17.22 -2.46 20.09
CA ARG A 608 17.29 -3.79 19.47
C ARG A 608 16.48 -3.90 18.20
N LEU A 609 17.07 -4.56 17.23
CA LEU A 609 16.45 -4.88 15.95
C LEU A 609 16.51 -6.39 15.72
N SER A 610 15.35 -7.01 15.49
CA SER A 610 15.20 -8.39 15.07
C SER A 610 14.63 -8.43 13.65
N ILE A 611 15.29 -9.15 12.76
CA ILE A 611 14.88 -9.32 11.36
C ILE A 611 14.50 -10.77 11.14
N SER A 612 13.35 -11.03 10.52
CA SER A 612 12.89 -12.38 10.26
C SER A 612 12.38 -12.57 8.83
N CYS A 613 12.47 -13.80 8.36
CA CYS A 613 11.93 -14.25 7.08
C CYS A 613 11.52 -15.71 7.14
N ALA A 614 10.64 -16.14 6.27
CA ALA A 614 10.25 -17.53 6.09
C ALA A 614 10.68 -18.05 4.71
N ARG A 615 11.02 -19.33 4.60
CA ARG A 615 11.33 -19.99 3.33
C ARG A 615 10.08 -20.27 2.52
N MET A 616 9.02 -20.64 3.22
CA MET A 616 7.73 -20.97 2.64
C MET A 616 6.66 -20.06 3.24
N ARG A 617 5.87 -19.47 2.38
CA ARG A 617 4.62 -18.78 2.76
C ARG A 617 3.48 -19.29 1.92
N MET A 618 2.35 -19.43 2.57
CA MET A 618 1.11 -19.64 1.86
C MET A 618 0.59 -18.28 1.37
N ILE A 619 0.49 -18.12 0.06
CA ILE A 619 -0.03 -16.91 -0.58
C ILE A 619 -1.04 -17.36 -1.62
N ARG A 620 -2.28 -16.88 -1.56
CA ARG A 620 -3.39 -17.30 -2.43
C ARG A 620 -3.70 -18.81 -2.36
N GLY A 621 -3.51 -19.42 -1.19
CA GLY A 621 -3.69 -20.85 -1.02
C GLY A 621 -2.60 -21.73 -1.65
N GLU A 622 -1.53 -21.14 -2.15
CA GLU A 622 -0.38 -21.85 -2.72
C GLU A 622 0.88 -21.61 -1.90
N THR A 623 1.64 -22.69 -1.68
CA THR A 623 2.94 -22.56 -1.01
C THR A 623 3.97 -21.95 -1.96
N GLN A 624 4.44 -20.75 -1.62
CA GLN A 624 5.53 -20.08 -2.33
C GLN A 624 6.83 -20.19 -1.57
N TYR A 625 7.93 -20.39 -2.32
CA TYR A 625 9.28 -20.46 -1.78
C TYR A 625 9.99 -19.14 -2.04
N ASN A 626 10.25 -18.39 -0.99
CA ASN A 626 10.87 -17.08 -1.08
C ASN A 626 12.34 -17.13 -0.70
N LYS A 627 13.13 -16.25 -1.34
CA LYS A 627 14.52 -16.03 -0.98
C LYS A 627 14.61 -14.95 0.09
N VAL A 628 15.64 -15.04 0.93
CA VAL A 628 15.97 -13.94 1.86
C VAL A 628 16.08 -12.63 1.09
N SER A 629 15.44 -11.59 1.60
CA SER A 629 15.44 -10.24 1.01
C SER A 629 16.85 -9.77 0.67
N ARG A 630 16.98 -9.10 -0.48
CA ARG A 630 18.22 -8.42 -0.85
C ARG A 630 18.64 -7.39 0.19
N PHE A 631 17.70 -6.73 0.86
CA PHE A 631 17.99 -5.74 1.90
C PHE A 631 18.69 -6.35 3.11
N VAL A 632 18.38 -7.58 3.47
CA VAL A 632 19.11 -8.31 4.53
C VAL A 632 20.54 -8.64 4.09
N LYS A 633 20.74 -8.99 2.81
CA LYS A 633 22.07 -9.30 2.24
C LYS A 633 22.94 -8.05 2.08
N GLU A 634 22.35 -6.87 2.06
CA GLU A 634 23.00 -5.57 2.02
C GLU A 634 23.52 -5.11 3.41
N ILE A 635 23.01 -5.70 4.48
CA ILE A 635 23.55 -5.48 5.83
C ILE A 635 24.93 -6.14 5.94
N PRO A 636 25.97 -5.43 6.45
CA PRO A 636 27.28 -6.01 6.72
C PRO A 636 27.16 -7.26 7.61
N ARG A 637 27.78 -8.35 7.18
CA ARG A 637 27.62 -9.67 7.84
C ARG A 637 28.07 -9.71 9.30
N GLU A 638 29.07 -8.92 9.64
CA GLU A 638 29.58 -8.77 10.99
C GLU A 638 28.55 -8.20 11.98
N LEU A 639 27.55 -7.49 11.49
CA LEU A 639 26.48 -6.91 12.29
C LEU A 639 25.32 -7.89 12.53
N LEU A 640 25.24 -8.99 11.78
CA LEU A 640 24.19 -9.97 11.94
C LEU A 640 24.55 -11.04 12.99
N ALA A 641 23.66 -11.21 13.96
CA ALA A 641 23.66 -12.37 14.86
C ALA A 641 22.70 -13.42 14.26
N GLY A 642 23.26 -14.35 13.51
CA GLY A 642 22.51 -15.36 12.76
C GLY A 642 23.19 -15.66 11.44
N THR A 643 22.88 -16.80 10.86
CA THR A 643 23.50 -17.24 9.60
C THR A 643 22.43 -17.26 8.49
N ILE A 644 22.68 -16.53 7.43
CA ILE A 644 21.91 -16.73 6.19
C ILE A 644 22.29 -18.13 5.68
N GLN A 645 21.35 -19.07 5.81
CA GLN A 645 21.60 -20.43 5.36
C GLN A 645 21.83 -20.42 3.85
N LYS A 646 22.90 -21.09 3.39
CA LYS A 646 23.14 -21.27 1.96
C LYS A 646 21.96 -22.03 1.38
N GLU A 647 21.41 -21.52 0.29
CA GLU A 647 20.36 -22.21 -0.48
C GLU A 647 20.88 -23.61 -0.80
N LYS A 648 20.37 -24.62 -0.12
CA LYS A 648 20.44 -25.99 -0.66
C LYS A 648 19.45 -25.99 -1.82
N MET A 649 19.96 -25.99 -3.05
CA MET A 649 19.13 -26.37 -4.17
C MET A 649 18.51 -27.74 -3.83
N PRO A 650 17.18 -27.92 -3.98
CA PRO A 650 16.61 -29.25 -3.84
C PRO A 650 17.41 -30.19 -4.73
N ASP A 651 17.91 -31.29 -4.14
CA ASP A 651 18.58 -32.32 -4.87
C ASP A 651 17.58 -32.85 -5.93
N ILE A 652 17.74 -32.38 -7.16
CA ILE A 652 17.05 -32.98 -8.31
C ILE A 652 17.56 -34.40 -8.35
N PRO A 653 16.72 -35.44 -8.17
CA PRO A 653 17.17 -36.83 -8.25
C PRO A 653 17.86 -37.00 -9.59
N LYS A 654 19.17 -37.28 -9.56
CA LYS A 654 19.89 -37.65 -10.78
C LYS A 654 19.19 -38.88 -11.34
N PRO A 655 18.78 -38.89 -12.62
CA PRO A 655 18.20 -40.07 -13.20
C PRO A 655 19.21 -41.20 -13.04
N SER A 656 18.79 -42.32 -12.43
CA SER A 656 19.59 -43.49 -12.21
C SER A 656 20.08 -43.99 -13.55
N MET A 657 21.41 -44.08 -13.69
CA MET A 657 22.03 -44.81 -14.81
C MET A 657 21.68 -46.28 -14.70
N MET A 658 20.70 -46.71 -15.45
CA MET A 658 20.57 -48.12 -15.88
C MET A 658 20.17 -48.16 -17.34
N ALA A 659 21.10 -48.48 -18.14
CA ALA A 659 21.16 -49.27 -19.36
C ALA A 659 22.13 -48.68 -20.38
N LYS A 660 23.38 -49.11 -20.34
CA LYS A 660 24.24 -49.10 -21.53
C LYS A 660 23.72 -50.17 -22.48
N ASN A 661 23.39 -49.76 -23.72
CA ASN A 661 23.81 -50.52 -24.91
C ASN A 661 23.52 -49.70 -26.19
N ALA A 662 24.62 -49.48 -26.87
CA ALA A 662 24.85 -49.42 -28.31
C ALA A 662 23.91 -48.64 -29.25
N PHE A 663 24.42 -47.53 -29.82
CA PHE A 663 24.79 -47.51 -31.24
C PHE A 663 25.63 -46.28 -31.53
N SER A 664 26.78 -46.53 -32.15
CA SER A 664 27.77 -45.54 -32.61
C SER A 664 27.30 -44.85 -33.89
N ALA A 665 27.36 -43.52 -33.95
CA ALA A 665 27.48 -42.81 -35.21
C ALA A 665 28.32 -41.53 -34.99
N LYS A 666 29.30 -41.32 -35.86
CA LYS A 666 30.35 -40.30 -35.84
C LYS A 666 29.80 -38.87 -36.06
N PRO A 667 30.47 -37.84 -35.56
CA PRO A 667 30.08 -36.46 -35.77
C PRO A 667 30.53 -35.91 -37.10
N MET A 668 29.67 -35.18 -37.80
CA MET A 668 30.03 -34.41 -38.98
C MET A 668 30.00 -32.89 -38.60
N ALA A 669 31.13 -32.23 -38.81
CA ALA A 669 31.32 -30.83 -38.51
C ALA A 669 30.64 -29.94 -39.56
N LEU A 670 29.98 -28.87 -39.12
CA LEU A 670 29.66 -27.75 -39.99
C LEU A 670 29.83 -26.39 -39.31
N ARG A 671 30.35 -25.49 -40.10
CA ARG A 671 30.97 -24.18 -39.84
C ARG A 671 30.09 -23.16 -39.14
N ARG A 672 30.79 -22.32 -38.33
CA ARG A 672 30.35 -21.04 -37.79
C ARG A 672 30.10 -19.98 -38.85
N THR A 673 29.00 -19.25 -38.78
CA THR A 673 28.97 -17.80 -39.12
C THR A 673 28.14 -17.13 -38.03
N GLY A 674 28.69 -16.01 -37.47
CA GLY A 674 28.16 -15.37 -36.31
C GLY A 674 27.19 -14.24 -36.60
N VAL A 675 26.26 -14.02 -35.71
CA VAL A 675 25.57 -12.75 -35.43
C VAL A 675 25.26 -12.75 -33.92
N PRO A 676 25.40 -11.62 -33.20
CA PRO A 676 25.32 -11.63 -31.74
C PRO A 676 23.86 -11.70 -31.24
N GLU A 677 23.61 -12.64 -30.37
CA GLU A 677 22.32 -12.78 -29.66
C GLU A 677 22.18 -11.81 -28.50
N ALA A 678 21.03 -11.18 -28.43
CA ALA A 678 20.57 -10.46 -27.25
C ALA A 678 20.24 -11.44 -26.10
N ARG A 679 20.81 -11.20 -24.95
CA ARG A 679 20.57 -12.01 -23.74
C ARG A 679 19.19 -11.70 -23.17
N ASN A 680 18.27 -12.65 -23.28
CA ASN A 680 17.03 -12.67 -22.52
C ASN A 680 17.26 -13.39 -21.19
N PHE A 681 17.07 -12.69 -20.09
CA PHE A 681 16.89 -13.27 -18.75
C PHE A 681 15.38 -13.38 -18.45
N GLY A 682 14.84 -14.58 -18.49
CA GLY A 682 13.51 -14.90 -18.01
C GLY A 682 13.43 -16.39 -17.68
N ASN A 683 13.18 -16.71 -16.41
CA ASN A 683 12.90 -18.08 -15.98
C ASN A 683 11.62 -18.55 -16.66
N SER A 684 11.76 -19.36 -17.71
CA SER A 684 10.65 -20.09 -18.32
C SER A 684 10.43 -21.39 -17.54
N ALA A 685 9.24 -21.56 -16.96
CA ALA A 685 8.74 -22.90 -16.67
C ALA A 685 8.83 -23.73 -17.95
N MET A 686 9.48 -24.90 -17.90
CA MET A 686 9.67 -25.79 -19.06
C MET A 686 8.29 -26.14 -19.60
N LYS A 687 7.99 -25.69 -20.83
CA LYS A 687 6.84 -26.18 -21.62
C LYS A 687 6.86 -27.68 -21.67
N LYS A 688 5.77 -28.34 -21.26
CA LYS A 688 5.62 -29.76 -21.51
C LYS A 688 5.45 -29.98 -23.01
N PRO A 689 6.23 -30.84 -23.65
CA PRO A 689 6.02 -31.18 -25.05
C PRO A 689 4.61 -31.78 -25.21
N LEU A 690 3.92 -31.40 -26.29
CA LEU A 690 2.62 -31.99 -26.62
C LEU A 690 2.82 -33.41 -27.12
N ASP A 691 1.95 -34.32 -26.71
CA ASP A 691 1.91 -35.73 -27.12
C ASP A 691 1.08 -35.92 -28.40
N TYR A 692 0.61 -34.84 -29.04
CA TYR A 692 -0.14 -34.84 -30.29
C TYR A 692 0.36 -33.72 -31.23
N ALA A 693 0.09 -33.90 -32.54
CA ALA A 693 0.49 -32.98 -33.59
C ALA A 693 -0.71 -32.53 -34.44
N VAL A 694 -0.47 -31.59 -35.36
CA VAL A 694 -1.49 -31.17 -36.36
C VAL A 694 -1.88 -32.37 -37.22
N GLY A 695 -3.17 -32.64 -37.33
CA GLY A 695 -3.74 -33.78 -38.01
C GLY A 695 -4.12 -34.95 -37.09
N ASP A 696 -3.63 -34.97 -35.84
CA ASP A 696 -3.99 -36.02 -34.88
C ASP A 696 -5.43 -35.88 -34.40
N THR A 697 -6.04 -37.04 -34.12
CA THR A 697 -7.35 -37.12 -33.47
C THR A 697 -7.16 -37.05 -31.95
N VAL A 698 -7.85 -36.12 -31.30
CA VAL A 698 -7.77 -35.91 -29.86
C VAL A 698 -9.15 -36.00 -29.22
N SER A 699 -9.20 -36.37 -27.95
CA SER A 699 -10.41 -36.39 -27.14
C SER A 699 -10.36 -35.30 -26.09
N HIS A 700 -11.44 -34.52 -25.96
CA HIS A 700 -11.68 -33.51 -24.92
C HIS A 700 -12.88 -33.90 -24.06
N LEU A 701 -12.77 -33.77 -22.74
CA LEU A 701 -13.82 -34.22 -21.81
C LEU A 701 -15.21 -33.61 -22.08
N LYS A 702 -15.27 -32.37 -22.53
CA LYS A 702 -16.54 -31.63 -22.76
C LYS A 702 -16.99 -31.64 -24.24
N PHE A 703 -16.05 -31.67 -25.21
CA PHE A 703 -16.35 -31.48 -26.62
C PHE A 703 -16.25 -32.78 -27.47
N GLY A 704 -15.88 -33.86 -26.81
CA GLY A 704 -15.74 -35.17 -27.48
C GLY A 704 -14.50 -35.26 -28.34
N THR A 705 -14.58 -36.06 -29.43
CA THR A 705 -13.48 -36.30 -30.37
C THR A 705 -13.39 -35.19 -31.44
N GLY A 706 -12.17 -34.76 -31.73
CA GLY A 706 -11.89 -33.75 -32.76
C GLY A 706 -10.50 -33.92 -33.37
N VAL A 707 -10.27 -33.26 -34.50
CA VAL A 707 -8.99 -33.27 -35.22
C VAL A 707 -8.25 -31.99 -34.99
N VAL A 708 -6.97 -32.05 -34.62
CA VAL A 708 -6.12 -30.87 -34.42
C VAL A 708 -5.83 -30.23 -35.78
N LYS A 709 -6.29 -29.01 -35.98
CA LYS A 709 -6.10 -28.22 -37.21
C LYS A 709 -4.85 -27.37 -37.18
N GLN A 710 -4.49 -26.82 -36.03
CA GLN A 710 -3.36 -25.90 -35.90
C GLN A 710 -2.82 -25.91 -34.47
N ILE A 711 -1.50 -25.75 -34.34
CA ILE A 711 -0.80 -25.55 -33.08
C ILE A 711 0.10 -24.33 -33.26
N ILE A 712 -0.08 -23.30 -32.45
CA ILE A 712 0.71 -22.05 -32.43
C ILE A 712 1.48 -22.00 -31.14
N ASP A 713 2.77 -21.71 -31.21
CA ASP A 713 3.60 -21.43 -30.03
C ASP A 713 3.34 -20.03 -29.50
N GLY A 714 2.59 -19.91 -28.41
CA GLY A 714 2.29 -18.65 -27.72
C GLY A 714 3.34 -18.20 -26.68
N GLY A 715 4.57 -18.76 -26.74
CA GLY A 715 5.65 -18.41 -25.81
C GLY A 715 5.55 -19.10 -24.45
N ARG A 716 4.46 -18.92 -23.72
CA ARG A 716 4.23 -19.56 -22.40
C ARG A 716 3.45 -20.87 -22.49
N ASP A 717 2.59 -21.05 -23.51
CA ASP A 717 1.76 -22.23 -23.75
C ASP A 717 1.51 -22.39 -25.25
N TYR A 718 1.00 -23.56 -25.68
CA TYR A 718 0.59 -23.80 -27.05
C TYR A 718 -0.90 -23.43 -27.22
N GLU A 719 -1.24 -22.60 -28.19
CA GLU A 719 -2.63 -22.39 -28.63
C GLU A 719 -2.97 -23.52 -29.66
N VAL A 720 -3.94 -24.34 -29.31
CA VAL A 720 -4.34 -25.50 -30.14
C VAL A 720 -5.73 -25.24 -30.70
N THR A 721 -5.87 -25.34 -32.03
CA THR A 721 -7.16 -25.26 -32.71
C THR A 721 -7.60 -26.68 -33.05
N VAL A 722 -8.74 -27.12 -32.54
CA VAL A 722 -9.30 -28.45 -32.74
C VAL A 722 -10.70 -28.33 -33.38
N ASP A 723 -10.96 -29.14 -34.39
CA ASP A 723 -12.26 -29.28 -35.06
C ASP A 723 -13.00 -30.47 -34.50
N PHE A 724 -13.97 -30.23 -33.63
CA PHE A 724 -14.77 -31.26 -32.97
C PHE A 724 -16.02 -31.57 -33.77
N SER A 725 -16.27 -32.88 -34.04
CA SER A 725 -17.38 -33.35 -34.88
C SER A 725 -18.79 -32.96 -34.43
N GLY A 726 -18.97 -32.58 -33.16
CA GLY A 726 -20.27 -32.16 -32.60
C GLY A 726 -20.43 -30.69 -32.31
N VAL A 727 -19.34 -29.91 -32.26
CA VAL A 727 -19.34 -28.53 -31.73
C VAL A 727 -18.55 -27.55 -32.63
N GLY A 728 -17.95 -28.04 -33.71
CA GLY A 728 -17.14 -27.25 -34.64
C GLY A 728 -15.77 -26.87 -34.11
N VAL A 729 -15.13 -25.88 -34.77
CA VAL A 729 -13.75 -25.48 -34.49
C VAL A 729 -13.68 -24.69 -33.17
N LYS A 730 -12.78 -25.10 -32.28
CA LYS A 730 -12.47 -24.41 -31.00
C LYS A 730 -10.98 -24.18 -30.87
N LYS A 731 -10.63 -22.98 -30.35
CA LYS A 731 -9.28 -22.62 -29.97
C LYS A 731 -9.14 -22.70 -28.44
N MET A 732 -8.07 -23.28 -27.96
CA MET A 732 -7.82 -23.50 -26.54
C MET A 732 -6.32 -23.59 -26.23
N PHE A 733 -5.92 -23.27 -25.01
CA PHE A 733 -4.54 -23.44 -24.56
C PHE A 733 -4.29 -24.87 -24.11
N ALA A 734 -3.18 -25.47 -24.53
CA ALA A 734 -2.87 -26.90 -24.34
C ALA A 734 -2.83 -27.31 -22.86
N SER A 735 -2.30 -26.44 -21.98
CA SER A 735 -2.23 -26.70 -20.53
C SER A 735 -3.61 -26.85 -19.88
N PHE A 736 -4.61 -26.08 -20.38
CA PHE A 736 -5.98 -26.11 -19.86
C PHE A 736 -6.90 -27.10 -20.59
N ALA A 737 -6.61 -27.41 -21.87
CA ALA A 737 -7.48 -28.23 -22.70
C ALA A 737 -7.49 -29.71 -22.34
N LYS A 738 -6.51 -30.21 -21.59
CA LYS A 738 -6.36 -31.62 -21.18
C LYS A 738 -6.70 -32.59 -22.31
N LEU A 739 -6.29 -32.24 -23.55
CA LEU A 739 -6.50 -33.07 -24.72
C LEU A 739 -5.69 -34.37 -24.60
N LYS A 740 -6.32 -35.50 -24.93
CA LYS A 740 -5.67 -36.81 -25.01
C LYS A 740 -5.68 -37.29 -26.44
N LYS A 741 -4.52 -37.68 -26.94
CA LYS A 741 -4.42 -38.35 -28.27
C LYS A 741 -5.14 -39.67 -28.22
N LEU A 742 -5.93 -39.95 -29.27
CA LEU A 742 -6.66 -41.19 -29.45
C LEU A 742 -5.86 -42.19 -30.30
#